data_9277d32de97ede2969a119591a4a3d74
#
_entry.id   9277d32de97ede2969a119591a4a3d74
#
_cell.length_a   1.000
_cell.length_b   1.000
_cell.length_c   1.000
_cell.angle_alpha   90.00
_cell.angle_beta   90.00
_cell.angle_gamma   90.00
#
_symmetry.space_group_name_H-M   'P 1'
#
loop_
_entity.id
_entity.type
_entity.pdbx_description
1 polymer ?
#
loop_
_entity_poly.entity_id
_entity_poly.type
_entity_poly.pdbx_seq_one_letter_code
_entity_poly.pdbx_strand_id
1 'polypeptide(L)'
;MIAPLSWLREYVDIDCTPQELEEKLFSCGFEVESLEEVGARISRVVVGLVTSCEPIEGTHLHLCEVDCGSEGRFQICCGADNVEAGKKFPTALVGATVCETNKERTEIVGTATIQAGKLRGYDSFGMLCSGMELGLNEDLYPGAGYNGLLVLPDDAIPGADVKPIVGLDDWLFDIAITANRPDCQGIYGIAREVAAVLGKEMKPLPLSYREEKTEPHTLQVEVEAPQYCPRYEAHAVKDVKIAPSPAWLRRRLSLVGVSAISNMVDITNYVMLELGQPMHAFDRCDLAGDRIVVRTAKAGEKLVTLDEQELTLSESNLLICDGEKPVGLAGIMGGLNSEIKDTTTAVVFEAAKFARDNIRRSARALGKRTDASAHFEKGTDEYTVELAMQRALHLTEELGAGTVTDECAGKNTGNSIEKRPLTVSLARVNGVLGIKVPGEDVCRILANLDMEPELEGDALRLKIPAYREDMESYQDVAEEVIRFYGYEHIVPSFLKSAEVTSGGLNERQRRELKLKETLAGGGMYEAIHYSFFSPADLKLFRYPEGSEALRAIRILNPISEELSLMRTVLSPSMANAVMRNQKAGNLSGRLFELAKVFIPKSLPLTDYPEERAHLAFAFFGKEESFFTLKGALDLAAESLHVKFRYEASTEPFTHPYQTAAVYVGEVKVGYLGKLAYDIAGELNLRTDAYLAELDLDTIESLPHEPVYFTPLPKFPEVQRDLALVMDKAISCEQVVNLIQSCSPLIREVKLFDVYEGAPIPPTKKSLAFTLTFRPEEKAFTPEELDKLTQEILEKLKTSCDITLRV
;
A
#
# COMPACT_ATOMS: atom_id res chain seq x y z
N MET A 1 -6.86 13.82 4.39
CA MET A 1 -7.88 14.89 4.54
C MET A 1 -7.30 16.18 3.97
N ILE A 2 -7.85 16.65 2.87
CA ILE A 2 -7.36 17.89 2.25
C ILE A 2 -7.93 19.10 3.00
N ALA A 3 -7.06 19.92 3.56
CA ALA A 3 -7.42 21.14 4.31
C ALA A 3 -6.87 22.39 3.64
N PRO A 4 -7.71 23.21 2.96
CA PRO A 4 -7.29 24.49 2.40
C PRO A 4 -6.95 25.49 3.52
N LEU A 5 -5.81 26.17 3.39
CA LEU A 5 -5.36 27.17 4.37
C LEU A 5 -6.37 28.30 4.53
N SER A 6 -6.97 28.77 3.43
CA SER A 6 -7.99 29.80 3.46
C SER A 6 -9.20 29.41 4.30
N TRP A 7 -9.58 28.12 4.27
CA TRP A 7 -10.72 27.62 5.04
C TRP A 7 -10.37 27.49 6.54
N LEU A 8 -9.16 27.02 6.87
CA LEU A 8 -8.66 27.01 8.27
C LEU A 8 -8.61 28.41 8.88
N ARG A 9 -8.22 29.43 8.11
CA ARG A 9 -8.17 30.84 8.54
C ARG A 9 -9.52 31.45 8.89
N GLU A 10 -10.60 30.85 8.48
CA GLU A 10 -11.93 31.28 8.92
C GLU A 10 -12.17 31.00 10.40
N TYR A 11 -11.57 29.92 10.92
CA TYR A 11 -11.73 29.49 12.29
C TYR A 11 -10.56 29.84 13.21
N VAL A 12 -9.39 30.10 12.66
CA VAL A 12 -8.17 30.38 13.43
C VAL A 12 -7.39 31.52 12.78
N ASP A 13 -6.86 32.43 13.57
CA ASP A 13 -5.93 33.45 13.08
C ASP A 13 -4.54 32.86 12.89
N ILE A 14 -4.26 32.37 11.69
CA ILE A 14 -2.99 31.75 11.30
C ILE A 14 -2.07 32.84 10.72
N ASP A 15 -1.03 33.20 11.47
CA ASP A 15 -0.05 34.24 11.17
C ASP A 15 1.32 33.70 10.75
N CYS A 16 1.50 32.37 10.74
CA CYS A 16 2.70 31.70 10.27
C CYS A 16 2.59 31.31 8.77
N THR A 17 3.75 30.98 8.18
CA THR A 17 3.82 30.47 6.82
C THR A 17 3.21 29.06 6.71
N PRO A 18 2.80 28.61 5.51
CA PRO A 18 2.31 27.25 5.32
C PRO A 18 3.31 26.19 5.76
N GLN A 19 4.60 26.39 5.51
CA GLN A 19 5.68 25.46 5.90
C GLN A 19 5.86 25.42 7.43
N GLU A 20 5.80 26.56 8.10
CA GLU A 20 5.84 26.59 9.58
C GLU A 20 4.61 25.92 10.20
N LEU A 21 3.43 26.02 9.56
CA LEU A 21 2.24 25.31 10.01
C LEU A 21 2.37 23.80 9.82
N GLU A 22 2.92 23.36 8.70
CA GLU A 22 3.23 21.95 8.43
C GLU A 22 4.15 21.37 9.54
N GLU A 23 5.26 22.03 9.86
CA GLU A 23 6.17 21.64 10.93
C GLU A 23 5.46 21.53 12.30
N LYS A 24 4.56 22.48 12.59
CA LYS A 24 3.78 22.47 13.84
C LYS A 24 2.77 21.32 13.89
N LEU A 25 2.11 21.02 12.79
CA LEU A 25 1.21 19.87 12.68
C LEU A 25 1.99 18.56 12.88
N PHE A 26 3.14 18.40 12.26
CA PHE A 26 4.02 17.26 12.50
C PHE A 26 4.43 17.16 13.98
N SER A 27 4.80 18.26 14.60
CA SER A 27 5.24 18.25 16.02
C SER A 27 4.13 17.78 16.95
N CYS A 28 2.85 18.04 16.63
CA CYS A 28 1.70 17.61 17.42
C CYS A 28 1.05 16.31 16.93
N GLY A 29 1.74 15.54 16.06
CA GLY A 29 1.37 14.17 15.69
C GLY A 29 0.46 14.04 14.47
N PHE A 30 0.27 15.09 13.68
CA PHE A 30 -0.42 15.03 12.39
C PHE A 30 0.58 14.94 11.24
N GLU A 31 0.57 13.83 10.53
CA GLU A 31 1.38 13.65 9.33
C GLU A 31 0.74 14.43 8.17
N VAL A 32 1.49 15.37 7.60
CA VAL A 32 1.13 16.07 6.37
C VAL A 32 1.79 15.30 5.23
N GLU A 33 0.99 14.56 4.45
CA GLU A 33 1.48 13.75 3.33
C GLU A 33 1.96 14.61 2.17
N SER A 34 1.29 15.76 1.96
CA SER A 34 1.73 16.77 0.99
C SER A 34 1.27 18.17 1.36
N LEU A 35 2.09 19.16 1.02
CA LEU A 35 1.78 20.59 1.08
C LEU A 35 1.88 21.17 -0.33
N GLU A 36 0.77 21.63 -0.90
CA GLU A 36 0.67 22.07 -2.29
C GLU A 36 0.20 23.51 -2.41
N GLU A 37 0.93 24.36 -3.17
CA GLU A 37 0.47 25.67 -3.60
C GLU A 37 -0.42 25.51 -4.84
N VAL A 38 -1.70 25.83 -4.71
CA VAL A 38 -2.71 25.63 -5.76
C VAL A 38 -2.33 26.34 -7.08
N GLY A 39 -1.82 27.55 -6.99
CA GLY A 39 -1.42 28.37 -8.12
C GLY A 39 0.05 28.26 -8.55
N ALA A 40 0.79 27.21 -8.12
CA ALA A 40 2.23 27.07 -8.40
C ALA A 40 2.57 27.00 -9.91
N ARG A 41 1.62 26.50 -10.72
CA ARG A 41 1.83 26.29 -12.16
C ARG A 41 1.69 27.55 -13.00
N ILE A 42 1.21 28.65 -12.42
CA ILE A 42 1.01 29.91 -13.14
C ILE A 42 1.75 31.06 -12.47
N SER A 43 2.24 32.00 -13.28
CA SER A 43 2.90 33.23 -12.80
C SER A 43 2.69 34.38 -13.78
N ARG A 44 2.65 35.62 -13.28
CA ARG A 44 2.48 36.84 -14.05
C ARG A 44 1.25 36.85 -14.96
N VAL A 45 0.15 36.27 -14.49
CA VAL A 45 -1.17 36.38 -15.13
C VAL A 45 -1.99 37.42 -14.38
N VAL A 46 -2.40 38.44 -15.08
CA VAL A 46 -3.09 39.62 -14.51
C VAL A 46 -4.47 39.81 -15.14
N VAL A 47 -5.27 40.66 -14.53
CA VAL A 47 -6.55 41.07 -15.11
C VAL A 47 -6.28 42.01 -16.29
N GLY A 48 -6.74 41.70 -17.48
CA GLY A 48 -6.70 42.57 -18.64
C GLY A 48 -8.11 42.98 -19.07
N LEU A 49 -8.34 44.27 -19.22
CA LEU A 49 -9.54 44.83 -19.84
C LEU A 49 -9.33 44.99 -21.34
N VAL A 50 -10.11 44.31 -22.14
CA VAL A 50 -10.09 44.48 -23.60
C VAL A 50 -10.74 45.81 -23.96
N THR A 51 -9.95 46.77 -24.42
CA THR A 51 -10.41 48.14 -24.77
C THR A 51 -10.88 48.22 -26.23
N SER A 52 -10.25 47.44 -27.13
CA SER A 52 -10.69 47.28 -28.52
C SER A 52 -10.47 45.85 -28.98
N CYS A 53 -11.30 45.40 -29.94
CA CYS A 53 -11.26 44.04 -30.47
C CYS A 53 -11.66 44.14 -31.97
N GLU A 54 -10.70 43.99 -32.86
CA GLU A 54 -10.91 44.11 -34.32
C GLU A 54 -10.65 42.75 -35.00
N PRO A 55 -11.54 42.22 -35.87
CA PRO A 55 -11.30 41.00 -36.56
C PRO A 55 -10.18 41.14 -37.58
N ILE A 56 -9.28 40.16 -37.68
CA ILE A 56 -8.20 40.14 -38.67
C ILE A 56 -8.75 39.47 -39.94
N GLU A 57 -8.80 40.24 -41.05
CA GLU A 57 -9.40 39.85 -42.30
C GLU A 57 -8.83 38.54 -42.85
N GLY A 58 -9.71 37.60 -43.23
CA GLY A 58 -9.33 36.28 -43.75
C GLY A 58 -8.86 35.27 -42.70
N THR A 59 -9.08 35.56 -41.38
CA THR A 59 -8.76 34.63 -40.29
C THR A 59 -9.89 34.59 -39.27
N HIS A 60 -9.80 33.67 -38.30
CA HIS A 60 -10.66 33.63 -37.10
C HIS A 60 -10.05 34.42 -35.92
N LEU A 61 -8.94 35.16 -36.17
CA LEU A 61 -8.23 35.87 -35.12
C LEU A 61 -8.77 37.29 -34.96
N HIS A 62 -8.68 37.80 -33.75
CA HIS A 62 -8.97 39.19 -33.39
C HIS A 62 -7.69 39.88 -32.91
N LEU A 63 -7.50 41.12 -33.33
CA LEU A 63 -6.48 42.01 -32.79
C LEU A 63 -7.06 42.81 -31.64
N CYS A 64 -6.59 42.56 -30.43
CA CYS A 64 -7.10 43.16 -29.22
C CYS A 64 -6.10 44.16 -28.64
N GLU A 65 -6.58 45.34 -28.18
CA GLU A 65 -5.86 46.17 -27.25
C GLU A 65 -6.34 45.83 -25.83
N VAL A 66 -5.40 45.48 -24.94
CA VAL A 66 -5.68 45.05 -23.57
C VAL A 66 -4.99 45.98 -22.60
N ASP A 67 -5.80 46.59 -21.74
CA ASP A 67 -5.32 47.46 -20.65
C ASP A 67 -5.13 46.59 -19.39
N CYS A 68 -3.87 46.44 -18.98
CA CYS A 68 -3.46 45.72 -17.78
C CYS A 68 -3.05 46.67 -16.64
N GLY A 69 -3.66 47.83 -16.54
CA GLY A 69 -3.47 48.80 -15.47
C GLY A 69 -2.02 49.28 -15.33
N SER A 70 -1.42 49.03 -14.16
CA SER A 70 -0.03 49.41 -13.86
C SER A 70 1.02 48.67 -14.72
N GLU A 71 0.69 47.51 -15.27
CA GLU A 71 1.59 46.72 -16.13
C GLU A 71 1.66 47.28 -17.55
N GLY A 72 0.68 48.10 -17.96
CA GLY A 72 0.65 48.77 -19.28
C GLY A 72 -0.45 48.27 -20.20
N ARG A 73 -0.37 48.73 -21.46
CA ARG A 73 -1.31 48.29 -22.53
C ARG A 73 -0.58 47.44 -23.54
N PHE A 74 -1.22 46.36 -23.94
CA PHE A 74 -0.61 45.36 -24.80
C PHE A 74 -1.50 45.02 -26.00
N GLN A 75 -0.88 44.93 -27.15
CA GLN A 75 -1.53 44.37 -28.34
C GLN A 75 -1.43 42.85 -28.26
N ILE A 76 -2.55 42.15 -28.32
CA ILE A 76 -2.65 40.70 -28.22
C ILE A 76 -3.54 40.15 -29.34
N CYS A 77 -3.05 39.16 -30.09
CA CYS A 77 -3.84 38.41 -31.05
C CYS A 77 -4.55 37.26 -30.34
N CYS A 78 -5.88 37.23 -30.44
CA CYS A 78 -6.72 36.21 -29.78
C CYS A 78 -7.54 35.45 -30.79
N GLY A 79 -7.65 34.11 -30.64
CA GLY A 79 -8.46 33.26 -31.48
C GLY A 79 -9.74 32.74 -30.83
N ALA A 80 -10.10 33.24 -29.66
CA ALA A 80 -11.31 32.81 -28.96
C ALA A 80 -12.55 33.56 -29.48
N ASP A 81 -13.65 32.84 -29.65
CA ASP A 81 -14.91 33.35 -30.18
C ASP A 81 -15.62 34.33 -29.20
N ASN A 82 -15.32 34.23 -27.90
CA ASN A 82 -15.96 35.01 -26.84
C ASN A 82 -15.17 36.26 -26.44
N VAL A 83 -14.10 36.61 -27.18
CA VAL A 83 -13.35 37.87 -26.92
C VAL A 83 -14.19 39.05 -27.34
N GLU A 84 -14.37 40.02 -26.42
CA GLU A 84 -15.22 41.18 -26.64
C GLU A 84 -14.67 42.42 -25.91
N ALA A 85 -14.76 43.59 -26.55
CA ALA A 85 -14.38 44.85 -25.96
C ALA A 85 -15.28 45.19 -24.75
N GLY A 86 -14.69 45.72 -23.68
CA GLY A 86 -15.37 45.99 -22.42
C GLY A 86 -15.34 44.88 -21.40
N LYS A 87 -14.99 43.67 -21.79
CA LYS A 87 -14.86 42.52 -20.86
C LYS A 87 -13.43 42.37 -20.31
N LYS A 88 -13.35 41.73 -19.15
CA LYS A 88 -12.10 41.44 -18.45
C LYS A 88 -11.75 39.97 -18.55
N PHE A 89 -10.49 39.67 -18.84
CA PHE A 89 -9.97 38.28 -19.00
C PHE A 89 -8.63 38.15 -18.30
N PRO A 90 -8.29 36.92 -17.87
CA PRO A 90 -6.93 36.62 -17.44
C PRO A 90 -5.97 36.86 -18.61
N THR A 91 -4.94 37.64 -18.37
CA THR A 91 -3.96 38.04 -19.36
C THR A 91 -2.57 37.62 -18.91
N ALA A 92 -2.01 36.64 -19.58
CA ALA A 92 -0.63 36.22 -19.39
C ALA A 92 0.32 37.17 -20.11
N LEU A 93 1.16 37.88 -19.35
CA LEU A 93 2.15 38.83 -19.89
C LEU A 93 3.36 38.05 -20.46
N VAL A 94 4.18 38.75 -21.26
CA VAL A 94 5.44 38.15 -21.74
C VAL A 94 6.32 37.73 -20.56
N GLY A 95 6.78 36.49 -20.57
CA GLY A 95 7.47 35.83 -19.47
C GLY A 95 6.58 35.20 -18.39
N ALA A 96 5.26 35.26 -18.56
CA ALA A 96 4.32 34.53 -17.71
C ALA A 96 4.42 33.03 -17.97
N THR A 97 4.17 32.23 -16.92
CA THR A 97 3.99 30.77 -17.03
C THR A 97 2.51 30.46 -16.95
N VAL A 98 2.03 29.58 -17.81
CA VAL A 98 0.64 29.08 -17.85
C VAL A 98 0.64 27.57 -18.03
N CYS A 99 -0.47 26.90 -17.74
CA CYS A 99 -0.63 25.48 -18.01
C CYS A 99 -0.68 25.22 -19.51
N GLU A 100 0.03 24.19 -19.97
CA GLU A 100 0.01 23.71 -21.35
C GLU A 100 -0.97 22.53 -21.45
N THR A 101 -1.86 22.59 -22.42
CA THR A 101 -2.85 21.55 -22.68
C THR A 101 -2.45 20.68 -23.86
N ASN A 102 -2.96 19.44 -23.92
CA ASN A 102 -2.86 18.60 -25.12
C ASN A 102 -3.58 19.26 -26.29
N LYS A 103 -3.38 18.73 -27.53
CA LYS A 103 -4.00 19.29 -28.76
C LYS A 103 -5.53 19.31 -28.72
N GLU A 104 -6.12 18.40 -27.96
CA GLU A 104 -7.56 18.26 -27.82
C GLU A 104 -8.14 19.12 -26.69
N ARG A 105 -7.26 19.80 -25.95
CA ARG A 105 -7.58 20.63 -24.75
C ARG A 105 -8.42 19.89 -23.70
N THR A 106 -8.10 18.63 -23.47
CA THR A 106 -8.77 17.77 -22.48
C THR A 106 -7.92 17.55 -21.24
N GLU A 107 -6.60 17.72 -21.33
CA GLU A 107 -5.67 17.46 -20.25
C GLU A 107 -4.53 18.47 -20.21
N ILE A 108 -4.06 18.79 -18.98
CA ILE A 108 -2.87 19.59 -18.74
C ILE A 108 -1.66 18.66 -18.84
N VAL A 109 -0.77 18.94 -19.80
CA VAL A 109 0.42 18.11 -20.07
C VAL A 109 1.73 18.74 -19.56
N GLY A 110 1.69 20.00 -19.14
CA GLY A 110 2.88 20.70 -18.66
C GLY A 110 2.61 22.18 -18.38
N THR A 111 3.67 22.98 -18.47
CA THR A 111 3.61 24.45 -18.39
C THR A 111 4.35 25.08 -19.56
N ALA A 112 3.85 26.19 -20.06
CA ALA A 112 4.44 26.94 -21.14
C ALA A 112 4.77 28.38 -20.69
N THR A 113 5.88 28.93 -21.18
CA THR A 113 6.24 30.35 -20.94
C THR A 113 5.80 31.21 -22.13
N ILE A 114 5.05 32.23 -21.86
CA ILE A 114 4.54 33.17 -22.86
C ILE A 114 5.66 34.03 -23.40
N GLN A 115 5.80 34.05 -24.71
CA GLN A 115 6.81 34.86 -25.42
C GLN A 115 6.13 35.88 -26.35
N ALA A 116 6.80 37.01 -26.59
CA ALA A 116 6.39 37.92 -27.65
C ALA A 116 6.51 37.22 -29.02
N GLY A 117 5.48 37.31 -29.82
CA GLY A 117 5.42 36.61 -31.09
C GLY A 117 4.69 37.39 -32.19
N LYS A 118 4.71 36.84 -33.43
CA LYS A 118 3.93 37.34 -34.55
C LYS A 118 2.92 36.31 -35.01
N LEU A 119 1.65 36.68 -35.05
CA LEU A 119 0.56 35.87 -35.57
C LEU A 119 -0.03 36.51 -36.81
N ARG A 120 0.08 35.83 -37.94
CA ARG A 120 -0.42 36.36 -39.23
C ARG A 120 0.09 37.78 -39.62
N GLY A 121 1.29 38.12 -39.15
CA GLY A 121 1.93 39.44 -39.46
C GLY A 121 1.73 40.51 -38.38
N TYR A 122 0.87 40.31 -37.43
CA TYR A 122 0.62 41.21 -36.29
C TYR A 122 1.43 40.78 -35.06
N ASP A 123 2.00 41.75 -34.36
CA ASP A 123 2.73 41.50 -33.13
C ASP A 123 1.77 41.17 -31.99
N SER A 124 2.12 40.18 -31.13
CA SER A 124 1.36 39.79 -29.93
C SER A 124 2.28 39.80 -28.74
N PHE A 125 1.95 40.56 -27.70
CA PHE A 125 2.76 40.78 -26.50
C PHE A 125 2.08 40.18 -25.25
N GLY A 126 1.57 38.99 -25.36
CA GLY A 126 0.87 38.30 -24.31
C GLY A 126 -0.15 37.28 -24.83
N MET A 127 -0.93 36.73 -23.94
CA MET A 127 -2.00 35.77 -24.25
C MET A 127 -3.19 36.00 -23.33
N LEU A 128 -4.42 36.05 -23.89
CA LEU A 128 -5.64 35.94 -23.11
C LEU A 128 -5.88 34.46 -22.80
N CYS A 129 -6.23 34.14 -21.56
CA CYS A 129 -6.28 32.76 -21.09
C CYS A 129 -7.71 32.23 -20.90
N SER A 130 -7.88 30.96 -21.21
CA SER A 130 -8.99 30.14 -20.75
C SER A 130 -8.77 29.70 -19.30
N GLY A 131 -9.79 29.09 -18.68
CA GLY A 131 -9.63 28.51 -17.35
C GLY A 131 -8.63 27.37 -17.29
N MET A 132 -8.54 26.55 -18.35
CA MET A 132 -7.58 25.44 -18.39
C MET A 132 -6.11 25.91 -18.41
N GLU A 133 -5.82 27.02 -19.05
CA GLU A 133 -4.48 27.61 -19.05
C GLU A 133 -4.09 28.18 -17.69
N LEU A 134 -5.07 28.38 -16.81
CA LEU A 134 -4.87 28.69 -15.39
C LEU A 134 -4.82 27.43 -14.50
N GLY A 135 -5.08 26.26 -15.04
CA GLY A 135 -5.17 25.02 -14.27
C GLY A 135 -6.53 24.75 -13.64
N LEU A 136 -7.57 25.49 -14.06
CA LEU A 136 -8.95 25.28 -13.59
C LEU A 136 -9.63 24.20 -14.42
N ASN A 137 -10.50 23.40 -13.76
CA ASN A 137 -11.30 22.36 -14.40
C ASN A 137 -12.75 22.86 -14.55
N GLU A 138 -13.36 22.68 -15.71
CA GLU A 138 -14.75 23.08 -15.99
C GLU A 138 -15.75 22.38 -15.05
N ASP A 139 -15.53 21.12 -14.72
CA ASP A 139 -16.43 20.35 -13.85
C ASP A 139 -16.41 20.88 -12.41
N LEU A 140 -15.21 21.27 -11.93
CA LEU A 140 -15.00 21.81 -10.58
C LEU A 140 -15.16 23.32 -10.50
N TYR A 141 -14.90 24.03 -11.58
CA TYR A 141 -15.00 25.49 -11.68
C TYR A 141 -15.78 25.86 -12.95
N PRO A 142 -17.12 25.90 -12.91
CA PRO A 142 -17.94 26.25 -14.06
C PRO A 142 -17.61 27.62 -14.64
N GLY A 143 -17.45 27.69 -15.94
CA GLY A 143 -17.00 28.88 -16.67
C GLY A 143 -15.49 28.86 -16.94
N ALA A 144 -14.76 27.82 -16.56
CA ALA A 144 -13.36 27.66 -16.90
C ALA A 144 -13.11 27.45 -18.42
N GLY A 145 -14.07 26.97 -19.13
CA GLY A 145 -14.21 26.90 -20.63
C GLY A 145 -13.06 26.26 -21.39
N TYR A 146 -13.40 25.18 -22.12
CA TYR A 146 -12.47 24.57 -23.07
C TYR A 146 -12.31 25.35 -24.38
N ASN A 147 -13.37 26.06 -24.81
CA ASN A 147 -13.49 26.67 -26.11
C ASN A 147 -13.60 28.20 -26.04
N GLY A 148 -13.17 28.83 -24.97
CA GLY A 148 -13.25 30.27 -24.81
C GLY A 148 -12.36 30.79 -23.69
N LEU A 149 -12.34 32.10 -23.57
CA LEU A 149 -11.62 32.80 -22.48
C LEU A 149 -12.47 32.79 -21.21
N LEU A 150 -11.81 32.66 -20.07
CA LEU A 150 -12.45 32.85 -18.78
C LEU A 150 -12.84 34.32 -18.59
N VAL A 151 -14.13 34.60 -18.46
CA VAL A 151 -14.62 35.97 -18.19
C VAL A 151 -14.48 36.26 -16.71
N LEU A 152 -13.72 37.28 -16.34
CA LEU A 152 -13.55 37.73 -14.96
C LEU A 152 -14.71 38.67 -14.53
N PRO A 153 -14.95 38.77 -13.21
CA PRO A 153 -15.97 39.66 -12.66
C PRO A 153 -15.74 41.12 -13.09
N ASP A 154 -16.85 41.87 -13.22
CA ASP A 154 -16.82 43.29 -13.65
C ASP A 154 -16.09 44.22 -12.67
N ASP A 155 -16.00 43.87 -11.39
CA ASP A 155 -15.28 44.61 -10.36
C ASP A 155 -13.79 44.26 -10.28
N ALA A 156 -13.30 43.26 -11.05
CA ALA A 156 -11.89 42.92 -11.09
C ALA A 156 -11.05 44.10 -11.59
N ILE A 157 -9.99 44.46 -10.88
CA ILE A 157 -9.17 45.62 -11.17
C ILE A 157 -8.12 45.28 -12.24
N PRO A 158 -8.05 45.96 -13.39
CA PRO A 158 -7.02 45.74 -14.40
C PRO A 158 -5.60 45.88 -13.84
N GLY A 159 -4.74 44.90 -14.15
CA GLY A 159 -3.40 44.75 -13.62
C GLY A 159 -3.26 44.04 -12.27
N ALA A 160 -4.37 43.76 -11.60
CA ALA A 160 -4.32 42.90 -10.40
C ALA A 160 -3.95 41.44 -10.74
N ASP A 161 -3.29 40.75 -9.83
CA ASP A 161 -3.04 39.32 -9.95
C ASP A 161 -4.36 38.54 -10.07
N VAL A 162 -4.41 37.61 -11.01
CA VAL A 162 -5.62 36.82 -11.25
C VAL A 162 -5.84 35.76 -10.20
N LYS A 163 -4.76 35.26 -9.55
CA LYS A 163 -4.84 34.15 -8.59
C LYS A 163 -5.91 34.34 -7.50
N PRO A 164 -5.96 35.44 -6.77
CA PRO A 164 -6.98 35.67 -5.74
C PRO A 164 -8.42 35.70 -6.29
N ILE A 165 -8.56 36.20 -7.53
CA ILE A 165 -9.89 36.35 -8.15
C ILE A 165 -10.50 34.98 -8.51
N VAL A 166 -9.66 34.09 -9.02
CA VAL A 166 -10.08 32.75 -9.42
C VAL A 166 -9.81 31.66 -8.36
N GLY A 167 -9.21 32.05 -7.22
CA GLY A 167 -8.99 31.18 -6.10
C GLY A 167 -7.80 30.24 -6.19
N LEU A 168 -6.77 30.70 -6.86
CA LEU A 168 -5.50 29.96 -6.97
C LEU A 168 -4.41 30.49 -6.02
N ASP A 169 -4.78 31.29 -5.01
CA ASP A 169 -3.90 31.85 -3.99
C ASP A 169 -3.93 31.09 -2.66
N ASP A 170 -4.18 29.80 -2.72
CA ASP A 170 -4.35 28.94 -1.54
C ASP A 170 -3.26 27.86 -1.44
N TRP A 171 -3.17 27.29 -0.26
CA TRP A 171 -2.32 26.12 0.05
C TRP A 171 -3.18 24.98 0.54
N LEU A 172 -2.91 23.78 0.06
CA LEU A 172 -3.60 22.56 0.45
C LEU A 172 -2.69 21.70 1.32
N PHE A 173 -3.17 21.35 2.51
CA PHE A 173 -2.54 20.39 3.40
C PHE A 173 -3.27 19.06 3.22
N ASP A 174 -2.60 18.02 2.74
CA ASP A 174 -3.14 16.67 2.82
C ASP A 174 -2.68 16.02 4.11
N ILE A 175 -3.63 15.87 5.06
CA ILE A 175 -3.35 15.44 6.43
C ILE A 175 -3.86 14.01 6.61
N ALA A 176 -2.96 13.10 7.02
CA ALA A 176 -3.31 11.75 7.41
C ALA A 176 -4.03 11.74 8.76
N ILE A 177 -5.30 11.36 8.76
CA ILE A 177 -6.10 11.26 9.99
C ILE A 177 -6.07 9.84 10.51
N THR A 178 -5.54 9.66 11.71
CA THR A 178 -5.48 8.37 12.41
C THR A 178 -6.87 7.89 12.85
N ALA A 179 -7.02 6.59 13.03
CA ALA A 179 -8.31 5.98 13.35
C ALA A 179 -8.89 6.38 14.72
N ASN A 180 -8.04 6.83 15.66
CA ASN A 180 -8.46 7.32 16.98
C ASN A 180 -8.94 8.77 16.97
N ARG A 181 -8.73 9.52 15.87
CA ARG A 181 -9.06 10.94 15.77
C ARG A 181 -10.18 11.21 14.73
N PRO A 182 -11.36 10.57 14.84
CA PRO A 182 -12.48 10.82 13.92
C PRO A 182 -12.99 12.27 13.99
N ASP A 183 -12.80 12.98 15.09
CA ASP A 183 -13.09 14.40 15.27
C ASP A 183 -12.34 15.31 14.28
N CYS A 184 -11.21 14.87 13.76
CA CYS A 184 -10.40 15.59 12.78
C CYS A 184 -10.72 15.23 11.32
N GLN A 185 -11.80 14.51 11.04
CA GLN A 185 -12.23 14.21 9.68
C GLN A 185 -12.85 15.40 8.93
N GLY A 186 -13.04 16.53 9.60
CA GLY A 186 -13.53 17.79 9.04
C GLY A 186 -12.58 18.95 9.32
N ILE A 187 -12.71 20.01 8.49
CA ILE A 187 -11.89 21.24 8.58
C ILE A 187 -11.97 21.87 9.97
N TYR A 188 -13.17 21.88 10.58
CA TYR A 188 -13.37 22.46 11.90
C TYR A 188 -12.65 21.68 13.01
N GLY A 189 -12.56 20.36 12.88
CA GLY A 189 -11.75 19.51 13.78
C GLY A 189 -10.26 19.77 13.65
N ILE A 190 -9.75 19.87 12.42
CA ILE A 190 -8.36 20.25 12.16
C ILE A 190 -8.08 21.68 12.67
N ALA A 191 -9.01 22.61 12.50
CA ALA A 191 -8.85 23.98 13.00
C ALA A 191 -8.71 24.02 14.53
N ARG A 192 -9.41 23.16 15.31
CA ARG A 192 -9.20 23.03 16.76
C ARG A 192 -7.74 22.64 17.10
N GLU A 193 -7.18 21.69 16.39
CA GLU A 193 -5.78 21.27 16.59
C GLU A 193 -4.79 22.36 16.18
N VAL A 194 -5.07 23.06 15.08
CA VAL A 194 -4.28 24.23 14.64
C VAL A 194 -4.34 25.34 15.68
N ALA A 195 -5.52 25.64 16.23
CA ALA A 195 -5.69 26.62 17.31
C ALA A 195 -4.89 26.22 18.55
N ALA A 196 -4.98 24.96 18.96
CA ALA A 196 -4.25 24.43 20.13
C ALA A 196 -2.74 24.51 19.95
N VAL A 197 -2.19 24.12 18.78
CA VAL A 197 -0.74 24.14 18.54
C VAL A 197 -0.19 25.57 18.36
N LEU A 198 -1.01 26.49 17.88
CA LEU A 198 -0.64 27.92 17.77
C LEU A 198 -0.90 28.70 19.05
N GLY A 199 -1.61 28.13 20.03
CA GLY A 199 -2.06 28.84 21.24
C GLY A 199 -3.03 29.97 20.94
N LYS A 200 -3.88 29.80 19.94
CA LYS A 200 -4.90 30.76 19.49
C LYS A 200 -6.31 30.31 19.91
N GLU A 201 -7.22 31.24 19.92
CA GLU A 201 -8.65 30.96 20.16
C GLU A 201 -9.35 30.56 18.86
N MET A 202 -10.31 29.67 18.94
CA MET A 202 -11.20 29.30 17.84
C MET A 202 -12.27 30.36 17.66
N LYS A 203 -12.53 30.74 16.41
CA LYS A 203 -13.69 31.54 16.05
C LYS A 203 -14.95 30.67 16.09
N PRO A 204 -16.08 31.18 16.61
CA PRO A 204 -17.31 30.40 16.69
C PRO A 204 -17.85 30.06 15.29
N LEU A 205 -18.39 28.86 15.17
CA LEU A 205 -19.10 28.45 13.96
C LEU A 205 -20.43 29.21 13.86
N PRO A 206 -20.77 29.82 12.71
CA PRO A 206 -22.06 30.45 12.49
C PRO A 206 -23.18 29.41 12.43
N LEU A 207 -24.12 29.48 13.36
CA LEU A 207 -25.20 28.48 13.54
C LEU A 207 -26.60 29.12 13.64
N SER A 208 -26.69 30.46 13.65
CA SER A 208 -27.97 31.15 13.84
C SER A 208 -28.84 31.10 12.57
N TYR A 209 -30.08 30.73 12.70
CA TYR A 209 -31.08 30.73 11.65
C TYR A 209 -32.44 31.07 12.27
N ARG A 210 -33.44 31.39 11.43
CA ARG A 210 -34.80 31.66 11.83
C ARG A 210 -35.70 30.50 11.42
N GLU A 211 -36.56 30.09 12.34
CA GLU A 211 -37.57 29.08 12.06
C GLU A 211 -38.94 29.73 11.79
N GLU A 212 -39.58 29.27 10.73
CA GLU A 212 -40.98 29.60 10.48
C GLU A 212 -41.86 28.51 11.07
N LYS A 213 -42.84 28.92 11.86
CA LYS A 213 -43.83 28.02 12.45
C LYS A 213 -44.69 27.36 11.39
N THR A 214 -44.80 26.05 11.48
CA THR A 214 -45.65 25.25 10.60
C THR A 214 -46.58 24.38 11.44
N GLU A 215 -47.82 24.25 11.00
CA GLU A 215 -48.81 23.32 11.61
C GLU A 215 -49.67 22.71 10.50
N PRO A 216 -49.97 21.39 10.57
CA PRO A 216 -49.49 20.42 11.59
C PRO A 216 -48.07 19.94 11.29
N HIS A 217 -47.32 19.54 12.32
CA HIS A 217 -46.08 18.77 12.16
C HIS A 217 -46.45 17.33 11.80
N THR A 218 -46.00 16.86 10.63
CA THR A 218 -46.35 15.54 10.09
C THR A 218 -45.14 14.61 10.00
N LEU A 219 -43.90 15.19 10.01
CA LEU A 219 -42.66 14.43 9.93
C LEU A 219 -42.47 13.53 11.16
N GLN A 220 -42.25 12.26 10.94
CA GLN A 220 -42.03 11.27 11.98
C GLN A 220 -40.72 10.50 11.74
N VAL A 221 -39.98 10.23 12.81
CA VAL A 221 -38.75 9.39 12.78
C VAL A 221 -38.91 8.22 13.74
N GLU A 222 -38.70 7.03 13.24
CA GLU A 222 -38.67 5.80 14.02
C GLU A 222 -37.32 5.07 13.78
N VAL A 223 -36.70 4.64 14.85
CA VAL A 223 -35.46 3.86 14.80
C VAL A 223 -35.73 2.47 15.38
N GLU A 224 -35.92 1.49 14.51
CA GLU A 224 -36.12 0.08 14.88
C GLU A 224 -34.83 -0.64 15.25
N ALA A 225 -33.69 -0.14 14.78
CA ALA A 225 -32.37 -0.72 15.00
C ALA A 225 -31.42 0.25 15.77
N PRO A 226 -31.73 0.62 17.04
CA PRO A 226 -30.95 1.60 17.78
C PRO A 226 -29.50 1.16 18.04
N GLN A 227 -29.20 -0.14 18.01
CA GLN A 227 -27.83 -0.65 18.13
C GLN A 227 -26.97 -0.29 16.91
N TYR A 228 -27.55 0.03 15.75
CA TYR A 228 -26.85 0.44 14.53
C TYR A 228 -27.02 1.92 14.21
N CYS A 229 -28.05 2.56 14.77
CA CYS A 229 -28.29 3.99 14.63
C CYS A 229 -28.67 4.57 16.02
N PRO A 230 -27.71 4.93 16.86
CA PRO A 230 -27.97 5.46 18.20
C PRO A 230 -28.55 6.88 18.18
N ARG A 231 -28.26 7.67 17.14
CA ARG A 231 -28.83 9.01 16.95
C ARG A 231 -29.22 9.25 15.51
N TYR A 232 -30.43 9.78 15.33
CA TYR A 232 -30.96 10.22 14.04
C TYR A 232 -31.72 11.51 14.21
N GLU A 233 -31.47 12.50 13.38
CA GLU A 233 -32.15 13.78 13.34
C GLU A 233 -32.63 14.07 11.91
N ALA A 234 -33.85 14.56 11.79
CA ALA A 234 -34.46 15.00 10.55
C ALA A 234 -35.07 16.38 10.76
N HIS A 235 -34.89 17.27 9.81
CA HIS A 235 -35.44 18.64 9.87
C HIS A 235 -35.99 19.05 8.52
N ALA A 236 -37.20 19.61 8.51
CA ALA A 236 -37.92 20.00 7.31
C ALA A 236 -37.61 21.44 6.87
N VAL A 237 -37.41 21.60 5.58
CA VAL A 237 -37.23 22.91 4.90
C VAL A 237 -38.26 23.00 3.79
N LYS A 238 -38.96 24.12 3.69
CA LYS A 238 -40.00 24.38 2.67
C LYS A 238 -39.56 25.51 1.72
N ASP A 239 -40.37 25.74 0.70
CA ASP A 239 -40.14 26.78 -0.31
C ASP A 239 -38.73 26.73 -0.91
N VAL A 240 -38.20 25.49 -1.07
CA VAL A 240 -36.88 25.27 -1.59
C VAL A 240 -36.75 25.71 -3.04
N LYS A 241 -35.66 26.37 -3.35
CA LYS A 241 -35.32 26.82 -4.70
C LYS A 241 -33.98 26.18 -5.08
N ILE A 242 -34.05 25.19 -5.94
CA ILE A 242 -32.83 24.56 -6.46
C ILE A 242 -32.14 25.51 -7.43
N ALA A 243 -30.87 25.79 -7.17
CA ALA A 243 -30.03 26.68 -7.96
C ALA A 243 -28.55 26.27 -7.82
N PRO A 244 -27.68 26.73 -8.73
CA PRO A 244 -26.24 26.59 -8.53
C PRO A 244 -25.80 27.28 -7.23
N SER A 245 -24.90 26.65 -6.51
CA SER A 245 -24.29 27.23 -5.30
C SER A 245 -23.49 28.51 -5.61
N PRO A 246 -23.33 29.43 -4.67
CA PRO A 246 -22.53 30.62 -4.86
C PRO A 246 -21.05 30.27 -5.09
N ALA A 247 -20.33 31.18 -5.73
CA ALA A 247 -18.94 30.95 -6.16
C ALA A 247 -18.02 30.52 -5.00
N TRP A 248 -18.17 31.10 -3.81
CA TRP A 248 -17.35 30.77 -2.65
C TRP A 248 -17.52 29.31 -2.21
N LEU A 249 -18.76 28.78 -2.20
CA LEU A 249 -19.07 27.42 -1.80
C LEU A 249 -18.55 26.41 -2.84
N ARG A 250 -18.80 26.68 -4.13
CA ARG A 250 -18.27 25.86 -5.23
C ARG A 250 -16.76 25.79 -5.20
N ARG A 251 -16.10 26.94 -4.97
CA ARG A 251 -14.64 27.01 -4.87
C ARG A 251 -14.11 26.12 -3.75
N ARG A 252 -14.71 26.14 -2.56
CA ARG A 252 -14.27 25.31 -1.43
C ARG A 252 -14.42 23.81 -1.71
N LEU A 253 -15.55 23.43 -2.27
CA LEU A 253 -15.76 22.04 -2.69
C LEU A 253 -14.71 21.62 -3.73
N SER A 254 -14.46 22.48 -4.73
CA SER A 254 -13.47 22.26 -5.78
C SER A 254 -12.05 22.07 -5.22
N LEU A 255 -11.63 22.87 -4.24
CA LEU A 255 -10.30 22.78 -3.63
C LEU A 255 -10.04 21.43 -2.97
N VAL A 256 -11.08 20.75 -2.52
CA VAL A 256 -11.00 19.41 -1.89
C VAL A 256 -11.42 18.28 -2.84
N GLY A 257 -11.61 18.59 -4.13
CA GLY A 257 -11.91 17.59 -5.17
C GLY A 257 -13.38 17.17 -5.28
N VAL A 258 -14.31 17.95 -4.69
CA VAL A 258 -15.75 17.65 -4.76
C VAL A 258 -16.40 18.55 -5.80
N SER A 259 -17.13 17.95 -6.76
CA SER A 259 -17.91 18.70 -7.76
C SER A 259 -19.19 19.26 -7.17
N ALA A 260 -19.45 20.53 -7.41
CA ALA A 260 -20.69 21.18 -7.02
C ALA A 260 -21.85 20.72 -7.94
N ILE A 261 -23.02 20.44 -7.35
CA ILE A 261 -24.21 19.93 -8.06
C ILE A 261 -25.33 20.95 -7.97
N SER A 262 -25.82 21.21 -6.77
CA SER A 262 -26.87 22.19 -6.48
C SER A 262 -26.75 22.68 -5.04
N ASN A 263 -27.32 23.86 -4.75
CA ASN A 263 -27.24 24.46 -3.42
C ASN A 263 -27.59 23.50 -2.27
N MET A 264 -28.64 22.72 -2.40
CA MET A 264 -29.07 21.81 -1.32
C MET A 264 -28.12 20.62 -1.15
N VAL A 265 -27.66 20.01 -2.25
CA VAL A 265 -26.68 18.91 -2.23
C VAL A 265 -25.32 19.42 -1.76
N ASP A 266 -24.92 20.61 -2.23
CA ASP A 266 -23.63 21.20 -1.88
C ASP A 266 -23.56 21.61 -0.41
N ILE A 267 -24.68 22.03 0.19
CA ILE A 267 -24.78 22.25 1.65
C ILE A 267 -24.42 20.97 2.42
N THR A 268 -25.00 19.82 2.04
CA THR A 268 -24.68 18.53 2.72
C THR A 268 -23.24 18.11 2.56
N ASN A 269 -22.67 18.27 1.36
CA ASN A 269 -21.26 18.00 1.09
C ASN A 269 -20.34 18.96 1.85
N TYR A 270 -20.68 20.24 1.87
CA TYR A 270 -19.90 21.26 2.58
C TYR A 270 -19.86 20.97 4.08
N VAL A 271 -21.01 20.66 4.70
CA VAL A 271 -21.08 20.34 6.13
C VAL A 271 -20.30 19.07 6.45
N MET A 272 -20.37 18.07 5.59
CA MET A 272 -19.56 16.85 5.77
C MET A 272 -18.04 17.18 5.78
N LEU A 273 -17.58 18.00 4.86
CA LEU A 273 -16.18 18.42 4.77
C LEU A 273 -15.77 19.37 5.91
N GLU A 274 -16.68 20.26 6.32
CA GLU A 274 -16.45 21.23 7.39
C GLU A 274 -16.38 20.54 8.77
N LEU A 275 -17.33 19.65 9.06
CA LEU A 275 -17.52 19.06 10.40
C LEU A 275 -17.17 17.58 10.52
N GLY A 276 -16.93 16.89 9.40
CA GLY A 276 -16.68 15.44 9.41
C GLY A 276 -17.96 14.58 9.55
N GLN A 277 -19.14 15.21 9.52
CA GLN A 277 -20.44 14.54 9.66
C GLN A 277 -21.15 14.46 8.32
N PRO A 278 -21.25 13.26 7.71
CA PRO A 278 -22.06 13.10 6.50
C PRO A 278 -23.52 13.39 6.76
N MET A 279 -24.14 14.08 5.83
CA MET A 279 -25.55 14.43 5.81
C MET A 279 -26.22 13.95 4.53
N HIS A 280 -27.54 13.84 4.56
CA HIS A 280 -28.34 13.59 3.36
C HIS A 280 -29.52 14.56 3.31
N ALA A 281 -30.04 14.76 2.10
CA ALA A 281 -31.24 15.57 1.86
C ALA A 281 -32.22 14.76 1.00
N PHE A 282 -33.38 14.51 1.51
CA PHE A 282 -34.47 13.83 0.79
C PHE A 282 -35.43 14.85 0.19
N ASP A 283 -35.93 14.61 -1.04
CA ASP A 283 -37.11 15.28 -1.53
C ASP A 283 -38.31 14.84 -0.68
N ARG A 284 -38.89 15.77 0.08
CA ARG A 284 -39.99 15.47 0.99
C ARG A 284 -41.22 14.91 0.27
N CYS A 285 -41.45 15.34 -0.98
CA CYS A 285 -42.60 14.87 -1.77
C CYS A 285 -42.48 13.38 -2.14
N ASP A 286 -41.27 12.83 -2.17
CA ASP A 286 -40.98 11.43 -2.46
C ASP A 286 -40.97 10.53 -1.22
N LEU A 287 -41.15 11.12 0.00
CA LEU A 287 -41.25 10.38 1.26
C LEU A 287 -42.68 9.98 1.58
N ALA A 288 -43.04 8.72 1.38
CA ALA A 288 -44.36 8.21 1.67
C ALA A 288 -44.71 8.33 3.16
N GLY A 289 -45.82 9.03 3.43
CA GLY A 289 -46.38 9.18 4.79
C GLY A 289 -45.65 10.15 5.70
N ASP A 290 -44.77 11.03 5.14
CA ASP A 290 -43.92 11.96 5.93
C ASP A 290 -43.19 11.25 7.07
N ARG A 291 -42.71 10.03 6.79
CA ARG A 291 -42.13 9.15 7.81
C ARG A 291 -40.77 8.62 7.37
N ILE A 292 -39.86 8.58 8.32
CA ILE A 292 -38.56 7.95 8.17
C ILE A 292 -38.47 6.80 9.17
N VAL A 293 -38.09 5.62 8.69
CA VAL A 293 -37.91 4.40 9.49
C VAL A 293 -36.50 3.85 9.26
N VAL A 294 -35.67 3.85 10.30
CA VAL A 294 -34.31 3.29 10.26
C VAL A 294 -34.37 1.84 10.76
N ARG A 295 -34.20 0.88 9.86
CA ARG A 295 -34.31 -0.56 10.13
C ARG A 295 -33.28 -1.38 9.38
N THR A 296 -33.10 -2.63 9.75
CA THR A 296 -32.34 -3.58 8.91
C THR A 296 -33.16 -4.01 7.70
N ALA A 297 -32.46 -4.35 6.61
CA ALA A 297 -33.09 -4.88 5.42
C ALA A 297 -33.70 -6.27 5.65
N LYS A 298 -34.65 -6.64 4.82
CA LYS A 298 -35.14 -8.01 4.71
C LYS A 298 -34.23 -8.79 3.73
N ALA A 299 -34.08 -10.09 3.93
CA ALA A 299 -33.27 -10.92 3.03
C ALA A 299 -33.79 -10.82 1.57
N GLY A 300 -32.88 -10.40 0.66
CA GLY A 300 -33.24 -10.22 -0.75
C GLY A 300 -33.98 -8.93 -1.09
N GLU A 301 -34.13 -7.99 -0.14
CA GLU A 301 -34.71 -6.67 -0.39
C GLU A 301 -33.83 -5.90 -1.37
N LYS A 302 -34.46 -5.10 -2.25
CA LYS A 302 -33.74 -4.38 -3.31
C LYS A 302 -33.79 -2.89 -3.08
N LEU A 303 -32.70 -2.21 -3.45
CA LEU A 303 -32.58 -0.75 -3.47
C LEU A 303 -31.81 -0.35 -4.73
N VAL A 304 -32.28 0.66 -5.45
CA VAL A 304 -31.52 1.34 -6.50
C VAL A 304 -30.89 2.57 -5.88
N THR A 305 -29.58 2.65 -5.90
CA THR A 305 -28.80 3.76 -5.34
C THR A 305 -28.64 4.91 -6.33
N LEU A 306 -28.19 6.08 -5.85
CA LEU A 306 -27.99 7.31 -6.65
C LEU A 306 -27.08 7.11 -7.88
N ASP A 307 -26.19 6.13 -7.87
CA ASP A 307 -25.35 5.73 -9.01
C ASP A 307 -26.04 4.72 -9.94
N GLU A 308 -27.37 4.63 -9.89
CA GLU A 308 -28.23 3.79 -10.74
C GLU A 308 -27.98 2.27 -10.63
N GLN A 309 -27.32 1.81 -9.55
CA GLN A 309 -27.08 0.39 -9.35
C GLN A 309 -28.14 -0.26 -8.48
N GLU A 310 -28.71 -1.38 -8.95
CA GLU A 310 -29.62 -2.20 -8.17
C GLU A 310 -28.84 -3.12 -7.22
N LEU A 311 -29.01 -2.92 -5.93
CA LEU A 311 -28.38 -3.73 -4.88
C LEU A 311 -29.38 -4.75 -4.35
N THR A 312 -28.91 -5.98 -4.09
CA THR A 312 -29.64 -7.01 -3.35
C THR A 312 -29.08 -7.09 -1.95
N LEU A 313 -29.92 -6.85 -0.96
CA LEU A 313 -29.54 -6.61 0.42
C LEU A 313 -29.72 -7.86 1.29
N SER A 314 -28.99 -7.90 2.39
CA SER A 314 -29.08 -8.90 3.44
C SER A 314 -29.56 -8.28 4.75
N GLU A 315 -30.01 -9.10 5.70
CA GLU A 315 -30.50 -8.66 7.02
C GLU A 315 -29.45 -7.90 7.86
N SER A 316 -28.17 -7.93 7.46
CA SER A 316 -27.11 -7.17 8.11
C SER A 316 -26.98 -5.72 7.63
N ASN A 317 -27.64 -5.37 6.49
CA ASN A 317 -27.58 -4.02 5.95
C ASN A 317 -28.59 -3.12 6.63
N LEU A 318 -28.18 -1.92 7.03
CA LEU A 318 -29.06 -0.91 7.61
C LEU A 318 -29.64 -0.03 6.51
N LEU A 319 -30.93 0.19 6.57
CA LEU A 319 -31.69 0.99 5.62
C LEU A 319 -32.32 2.19 6.27
N ILE A 320 -32.46 3.24 5.48
CA ILE A 320 -33.40 4.33 5.70
C ILE A 320 -34.58 4.09 4.78
N CYS A 321 -35.77 3.98 5.37
CA CYS A 321 -37.01 3.73 4.67
C CYS A 321 -37.97 4.90 4.89
N ASP A 322 -38.89 5.12 3.97
CA ASP A 322 -40.10 5.92 4.20
C ASP A 322 -41.24 5.05 4.79
N GLY A 323 -42.47 5.47 4.71
CA GLY A 323 -43.62 4.70 5.18
C GLY A 323 -43.90 3.42 4.39
N GLU A 324 -43.31 3.21 3.22
CA GLU A 324 -43.61 2.11 2.30
C GLU A 324 -42.39 1.36 1.79
N LYS A 325 -41.28 2.05 1.48
CA LYS A 325 -40.10 1.52 0.74
C LYS A 325 -38.78 2.00 1.29
N PRO A 326 -37.64 1.33 0.98
CA PRO A 326 -36.33 1.86 1.26
C PRO A 326 -36.01 3.08 0.37
N VAL A 327 -35.45 4.13 0.99
CA VAL A 327 -35.04 5.40 0.35
C VAL A 327 -33.55 5.68 0.48
N GLY A 328 -32.79 4.84 1.22
CA GLY A 328 -31.34 4.97 1.32
C GLY A 328 -30.68 3.77 2.00
N LEU A 329 -29.44 3.54 1.66
CA LEU A 329 -28.56 2.63 2.37
C LEU A 329 -27.82 3.46 3.42
N ALA A 330 -28.18 3.26 4.69
CA ALA A 330 -27.73 4.08 5.80
C ALA A 330 -26.22 4.28 5.85
N GLY A 331 -25.78 5.53 5.87
CA GLY A 331 -24.38 5.93 5.98
C GLY A 331 -23.49 5.53 4.78
N ILE A 332 -24.07 5.04 3.69
CA ILE A 332 -23.32 4.64 2.49
C ILE A 332 -23.78 5.44 1.27
N MET A 333 -25.06 5.34 0.87
CA MET A 333 -25.54 6.03 -0.32
C MET A 333 -27.08 6.18 -0.31
N GLY A 334 -27.57 7.35 -0.72
CA GLY A 334 -29.00 7.60 -0.90
C GLY A 334 -29.61 6.73 -1.99
N GLY A 335 -30.93 6.59 -1.93
CA GLY A 335 -31.73 5.94 -2.97
C GLY A 335 -32.07 6.91 -4.10
N LEU A 336 -32.07 6.41 -5.35
CA LEU A 336 -32.47 7.19 -6.53
C LEU A 336 -33.92 7.70 -6.44
N ASN A 337 -34.75 7.01 -5.68
CA ASN A 337 -36.18 7.27 -5.57
C ASN A 337 -36.57 8.41 -4.61
N SER A 338 -35.60 9.09 -4.01
CA SER A 338 -35.77 10.22 -3.08
C SER A 338 -34.72 11.33 -3.28
N GLU A 339 -34.08 11.35 -4.45
CA GLU A 339 -33.06 12.33 -4.80
C GLU A 339 -33.65 13.76 -4.95
N ILE A 340 -32.77 14.75 -4.72
CA ILE A 340 -33.07 16.15 -4.98
C ILE A 340 -33.11 16.41 -6.49
N LYS A 341 -34.17 16.99 -6.99
CA LYS A 341 -34.41 17.33 -8.40
C LYS A 341 -34.57 18.84 -8.58
N ASP A 342 -34.45 19.34 -9.80
CA ASP A 342 -34.69 20.75 -10.11
C ASP A 342 -36.12 21.21 -9.73
N THR A 343 -37.03 20.27 -9.60
CA THR A 343 -38.44 20.53 -9.23
C THR A 343 -38.73 20.39 -7.75
N THR A 344 -37.73 20.05 -6.94
CA THR A 344 -37.89 19.88 -5.48
C THR A 344 -38.24 21.21 -4.82
N THR A 345 -39.33 21.23 -4.03
CA THR A 345 -39.83 22.39 -3.33
C THR A 345 -39.82 22.27 -1.82
N ALA A 346 -39.61 21.05 -1.31
CA ALA A 346 -39.49 20.80 0.13
C ALA A 346 -38.47 19.68 0.36
N VAL A 347 -37.63 19.85 1.37
CA VAL A 347 -36.51 18.94 1.69
C VAL A 347 -36.60 18.50 3.14
N VAL A 348 -36.21 17.27 3.42
CA VAL A 348 -35.92 16.81 4.77
C VAL A 348 -34.41 16.53 4.84
N PHE A 349 -33.69 17.30 5.64
CA PHE A 349 -32.29 17.01 5.98
C PHE A 349 -32.20 15.85 6.95
N GLU A 350 -31.21 15.02 6.77
CA GLU A 350 -30.80 13.93 7.66
C GLU A 350 -29.41 14.22 8.22
N ALA A 351 -29.26 14.08 9.53
CA ALA A 351 -27.96 13.91 10.18
C ALA A 351 -28.07 12.74 11.18
N ALA A 352 -27.15 11.80 11.13
CA ALA A 352 -27.23 10.59 11.96
C ALA A 352 -25.85 10.08 12.37
N LYS A 353 -25.84 9.34 13.48
CA LYS A 353 -24.70 8.50 13.87
C LYS A 353 -25.03 7.05 13.55
N PHE A 354 -24.15 6.39 12.81
CA PHE A 354 -24.26 4.97 12.49
C PHE A 354 -23.11 4.16 13.10
N ALA A 355 -23.38 2.89 13.44
CA ALA A 355 -22.38 2.01 14.02
C ALA A 355 -21.27 1.68 13.00
N ARG A 356 -20.02 2.00 13.34
CA ARG A 356 -18.81 1.82 12.50
C ARG A 356 -18.73 0.43 11.86
N ASP A 357 -18.92 -0.61 12.68
CA ASP A 357 -18.80 -2.00 12.24
C ASP A 357 -19.89 -2.42 11.25
N ASN A 358 -21.10 -1.86 11.40
CA ASN A 358 -22.20 -2.15 10.47
C ASN A 358 -21.92 -1.52 9.11
N ILE A 359 -21.55 -0.23 9.08
CA ILE A 359 -21.23 0.47 7.84
C ILE A 359 -20.06 -0.18 7.12
N ARG A 360 -18.97 -0.46 7.83
CA ARG A 360 -17.79 -1.11 7.25
C ARG A 360 -18.11 -2.48 6.63
N ARG A 361 -18.87 -3.32 7.34
CA ARG A 361 -19.27 -4.64 6.82
C ARG A 361 -20.20 -4.52 5.62
N SER A 362 -21.18 -3.61 5.67
CA SER A 362 -22.14 -3.38 4.59
C SER A 362 -21.45 -2.83 3.34
N ALA A 363 -20.64 -1.79 3.48
CA ALA A 363 -19.88 -1.19 2.38
C ALA A 363 -18.98 -2.21 1.68
N ARG A 364 -18.24 -3.01 2.47
CA ARG A 364 -17.37 -4.06 1.93
C ARG A 364 -18.15 -5.20 1.25
N ALA A 365 -19.23 -5.67 1.86
CA ALA A 365 -20.02 -6.78 1.30
C ALA A 365 -20.70 -6.40 -0.01
N LEU A 366 -21.15 -5.14 -0.13
CA LEU A 366 -21.81 -4.62 -1.33
C LEU A 366 -20.84 -4.03 -2.37
N GLY A 367 -19.54 -3.97 -2.05
CA GLY A 367 -18.53 -3.35 -2.91
C GLY A 367 -18.72 -1.84 -3.11
N LYS A 368 -19.41 -1.16 -2.16
CA LYS A 368 -19.76 0.27 -2.21
C LYS A 368 -18.95 1.05 -1.19
N ARG A 369 -17.95 1.78 -1.65
CA ARG A 369 -17.19 2.70 -0.81
C ARG A 369 -17.42 4.13 -1.27
N THR A 370 -17.93 4.96 -0.38
CA THR A 370 -18.21 6.38 -0.60
C THR A 370 -17.53 7.22 0.46
N ASP A 371 -17.44 8.54 0.27
CA ASP A 371 -16.91 9.46 1.27
C ASP A 371 -17.70 9.38 2.57
N ALA A 372 -19.03 9.33 2.49
CA ALA A 372 -19.89 9.14 3.66
C ALA A 372 -19.54 7.84 4.42
N SER A 373 -19.43 6.70 3.71
CA SER A 373 -19.07 5.44 4.34
C SER A 373 -17.67 5.48 4.96
N ALA A 374 -16.71 6.17 4.36
CA ALA A 374 -15.37 6.34 4.89
C ALA A 374 -15.36 7.15 6.21
N HIS A 375 -16.18 8.18 6.31
CA HIS A 375 -16.36 8.92 7.55
C HIS A 375 -17.00 8.06 8.66
N PHE A 376 -18.11 7.37 8.37
CA PHE A 376 -18.79 6.53 9.35
C PHE A 376 -17.97 5.31 9.78
N GLU A 377 -17.18 4.72 8.89
CA GLU A 377 -16.26 3.62 9.24
C GLU A 377 -15.19 4.04 10.25
N LYS A 378 -14.69 5.26 10.17
CA LYS A 378 -13.76 5.84 11.14
C LYS A 378 -14.48 6.30 12.41
N GLY A 379 -15.72 6.77 12.28
CA GLY A 379 -16.62 7.16 13.36
C GLY A 379 -17.10 8.60 13.28
N THR A 380 -18.26 8.82 13.83
CA THR A 380 -18.88 10.13 14.10
C THR A 380 -19.39 10.09 15.53
N ASP A 381 -19.62 11.25 16.13
CA ASP A 381 -20.13 11.39 17.49
C ASP A 381 -21.54 12.01 17.52
N GLU A 382 -22.21 11.93 18.65
CA GLU A 382 -23.59 12.44 18.82
C GLU A 382 -23.67 13.97 18.84
N TYR A 383 -22.61 14.64 19.31
CA TYR A 383 -22.56 16.10 19.35
C TYR A 383 -22.48 16.70 17.96
N THR A 384 -21.64 16.14 17.09
CA THR A 384 -21.45 16.63 15.72
C THR A 384 -22.70 16.43 14.85
N VAL A 385 -23.57 15.43 15.14
CA VAL A 385 -24.88 15.27 14.47
C VAL A 385 -25.74 16.52 14.64
N GLU A 386 -25.87 17.03 15.87
CA GLU A 386 -26.66 18.26 16.14
C GLU A 386 -26.02 19.50 15.53
N LEU A 387 -24.69 19.63 15.68
CA LEU A 387 -23.93 20.74 15.13
C LEU A 387 -24.06 20.81 13.59
N ALA A 388 -24.00 19.67 12.91
CA ALA A 388 -24.14 19.57 11.46
C ALA A 388 -25.54 19.96 11.01
N MET A 389 -26.58 19.50 11.69
CA MET A 389 -27.95 19.91 11.40
C MET A 389 -28.13 21.43 11.52
N GLN A 390 -27.69 22.03 12.63
CA GLN A 390 -27.76 23.50 12.84
C GLN A 390 -26.99 24.26 11.76
N ARG A 391 -25.82 23.73 11.36
CA ARG A 391 -25.00 24.38 10.33
C ARG A 391 -25.65 24.28 8.93
N ALA A 392 -26.26 23.17 8.57
CA ALA A 392 -26.99 23.03 7.31
C ALA A 392 -28.19 23.98 7.23
N LEU A 393 -28.92 24.11 8.33
CA LEU A 393 -30.06 25.04 8.41
C LEU A 393 -29.61 26.50 8.33
N HIS A 394 -28.54 26.89 9.01
CA HIS A 394 -27.92 28.20 8.87
C HIS A 394 -27.53 28.50 7.41
N LEU A 395 -26.83 27.56 6.75
CA LEU A 395 -26.43 27.75 5.35
C LEU A 395 -27.65 27.83 4.41
N THR A 396 -28.71 27.09 4.69
CA THR A 396 -29.98 27.15 3.91
C THR A 396 -30.58 28.54 3.96
N GLU A 397 -30.61 29.18 5.12
CA GLU A 397 -31.10 30.58 5.28
C GLU A 397 -30.10 31.57 4.63
N GLU A 398 -28.79 31.44 4.91
CA GLU A 398 -27.76 32.32 4.39
C GLU A 398 -27.75 32.36 2.85
N LEU A 399 -27.91 31.21 2.21
CA LEU A 399 -27.96 31.09 0.76
C LEU A 399 -29.34 31.46 0.16
N GLY A 400 -30.35 31.67 0.99
CA GLY A 400 -31.73 31.86 0.53
C GLY A 400 -32.24 30.63 -0.26
N ALA A 401 -31.75 29.44 0.06
CA ALA A 401 -32.05 28.21 -0.65
C ALA A 401 -33.42 27.60 -0.28
N GLY A 402 -34.00 28.02 0.85
CA GLY A 402 -35.29 27.60 1.34
C GLY A 402 -35.67 28.30 2.63
N THR A 403 -36.84 27.98 3.16
CA THR A 403 -37.35 28.48 4.45
C THR A 403 -37.22 27.36 5.49
N VAL A 404 -36.43 27.57 6.53
CA VAL A 404 -36.28 26.63 7.65
C VAL A 404 -37.56 26.65 8.45
N THR A 405 -38.14 25.48 8.74
CA THR A 405 -39.33 25.32 9.54
C THR A 405 -39.04 24.95 10.98
N ASP A 406 -39.97 25.02 11.88
CA ASP A 406 -39.86 24.47 13.27
C ASP A 406 -40.19 22.98 13.32
N GLU A 407 -40.41 22.33 12.19
CA GLU A 407 -40.73 20.91 12.10
C GLU A 407 -39.47 20.04 12.06
N CYS A 408 -39.17 19.42 13.20
CA CYS A 408 -38.09 18.49 13.37
C CYS A 408 -38.57 17.20 14.02
N ALA A 409 -37.90 16.12 13.73
CA ALA A 409 -38.17 14.82 14.33
C ALA A 409 -36.84 14.08 14.52
N GLY A 410 -36.71 13.32 15.58
CA GLY A 410 -35.47 12.59 15.83
C GLY A 410 -35.55 11.58 16.95
N LYS A 411 -34.51 10.76 17.05
CA LYS A 411 -34.36 9.76 18.09
C LYS A 411 -32.92 9.77 18.57
N ASN A 412 -32.69 9.91 19.87
CA ASN A 412 -31.41 9.74 20.49
C ASN A 412 -31.49 8.66 21.57
N THR A 413 -30.74 7.58 21.38
CA THR A 413 -30.56 6.47 22.32
C THR A 413 -29.06 6.27 22.62
N GLY A 414 -28.20 7.14 22.08
CA GLY A 414 -26.75 7.10 22.23
C GLY A 414 -26.26 7.85 23.49
N ASN A 415 -25.02 8.30 23.45
CA ASN A 415 -24.38 9.01 24.52
C ASN A 415 -24.92 10.45 24.67
N SER A 416 -24.64 11.03 25.83
CA SER A 416 -24.88 12.47 26.05
C SER A 416 -23.94 13.29 25.17
N ILE A 417 -24.45 14.45 24.69
CA ILE A 417 -23.65 15.45 23.97
C ILE A 417 -22.89 16.39 24.93
N GLU A 418 -23.13 16.27 26.24
CA GLU A 418 -22.40 17.05 27.24
C GLU A 418 -21.02 16.49 27.50
N LYS A 419 -20.10 17.34 27.97
CA LYS A 419 -18.76 16.93 28.38
C LYS A 419 -18.83 15.89 29.50
N ARG A 420 -18.11 14.78 29.35
CA ARG A 420 -18.05 13.70 30.34
C ARG A 420 -16.89 13.86 31.31
N PRO A 421 -17.07 13.56 32.59
CA PRO A 421 -15.99 13.66 33.57
C PRO A 421 -14.99 12.50 33.40
N LEU A 422 -13.69 12.83 33.50
CA LEU A 422 -12.60 11.87 33.57
C LEU A 422 -11.64 12.33 34.69
N THR A 423 -11.28 11.42 35.62
CA THR A 423 -10.29 11.70 36.65
C THR A 423 -9.12 10.74 36.51
N VAL A 424 -7.91 11.29 36.43
CA VAL A 424 -6.68 10.51 36.28
C VAL A 424 -5.61 10.96 37.27
N SER A 425 -4.59 10.15 37.51
CA SER A 425 -3.42 10.49 38.34
C SER A 425 -2.35 11.16 37.46
N LEU A 426 -1.90 12.35 37.81
CA LEU A 426 -0.80 13.04 37.15
C LEU A 426 0.50 12.22 37.20
N ALA A 427 0.75 11.54 38.34
CA ALA A 427 1.91 10.66 38.50
C ALA A 427 1.87 9.47 37.50
N ARG A 428 0.67 8.92 37.21
CA ARG A 428 0.51 7.87 36.19
C ARG A 428 0.73 8.40 34.79
N VAL A 429 0.20 9.58 34.45
CA VAL A 429 0.45 10.27 33.18
C VAL A 429 1.95 10.43 32.95
N ASN A 430 2.65 11.04 33.92
CA ASN A 430 4.10 11.22 33.88
C ASN A 430 4.87 9.88 33.84
N GLY A 431 4.34 8.85 34.51
CA GLY A 431 4.93 7.50 34.52
C GLY A 431 4.92 6.84 33.12
N VAL A 432 3.85 7.01 32.35
CA VAL A 432 3.78 6.52 30.95
C VAL A 432 4.75 7.27 30.06
N LEU A 433 4.80 8.60 30.21
CA LEU A 433 5.69 9.45 29.41
C LEU A 433 7.18 9.21 29.70
N GLY A 434 7.50 8.69 30.88
CA GLY A 434 8.88 8.52 31.33
C GLY A 434 9.62 9.83 31.64
N ILE A 435 8.90 10.97 31.62
CA ILE A 435 9.36 12.31 31.93
C ILE A 435 8.43 12.95 32.94
N LYS A 436 8.87 14.03 33.58
CA LYS A 436 8.09 14.79 34.56
C LYS A 436 7.62 16.10 33.96
N VAL A 437 6.41 16.13 33.41
CA VAL A 437 5.75 17.34 32.92
C VAL A 437 5.14 18.07 34.14
N PRO A 438 5.39 19.40 34.30
CA PRO A 438 4.78 20.17 35.38
C PRO A 438 3.25 20.19 35.28
N GLY A 439 2.56 20.13 36.41
CA GLY A 439 1.09 20.13 36.41
C GLY A 439 0.45 21.36 35.75
N GLU A 440 1.12 22.52 35.86
CA GLU A 440 0.69 23.77 35.21
C GLU A 440 0.70 23.65 33.67
N ASP A 441 1.75 23.03 33.11
CA ASP A 441 1.84 22.79 31.66
C ASP A 441 0.80 21.78 31.19
N VAL A 442 0.59 20.69 31.97
CA VAL A 442 -0.48 19.72 31.69
C VAL A 442 -1.84 20.40 31.68
N CYS A 443 -2.16 21.22 32.68
CA CYS A 443 -3.42 21.94 32.71
C CYS A 443 -3.55 22.93 31.54
N ARG A 444 -2.50 23.67 31.20
CA ARG A 444 -2.51 24.61 30.07
C ARG A 444 -2.76 23.89 28.75
N ILE A 445 -2.08 22.77 28.50
CA ILE A 445 -2.24 21.94 27.29
C ILE A 445 -3.68 21.43 27.17
N LEU A 446 -4.20 20.81 28.23
CA LEU A 446 -5.54 20.23 28.21
C LEU A 446 -6.66 21.29 28.15
N ALA A 447 -6.40 22.49 28.69
CA ALA A 447 -7.34 23.61 28.54
C ALA A 447 -7.43 24.09 27.08
N ASN A 448 -6.30 24.14 26.36
CA ASN A 448 -6.29 24.46 24.93
C ASN A 448 -7.04 23.44 24.08
N LEU A 449 -7.23 22.23 24.59
CA LEU A 449 -8.00 21.14 23.98
C LEU A 449 -9.45 21.06 24.48
N ASP A 450 -9.95 22.11 25.12
CA ASP A 450 -11.32 22.23 25.62
C ASP A 450 -11.70 21.20 26.71
N MET A 451 -10.73 20.70 27.50
CA MET A 451 -10.94 19.63 28.50
C MET A 451 -11.16 20.12 29.93
N GLU A 452 -11.20 21.42 30.19
CA GLU A 452 -11.47 22.05 31.49
C GLU A 452 -10.72 21.36 32.66
N PRO A 453 -9.39 21.39 32.70
CA PRO A 453 -8.62 20.68 33.71
C PRO A 453 -8.64 21.34 35.10
N GLU A 454 -8.82 20.53 36.13
CA GLU A 454 -8.67 20.90 37.53
C GLU A 454 -7.66 19.95 38.21
N LEU A 455 -6.58 20.50 38.80
CA LEU A 455 -5.56 19.70 39.46
C LEU A 455 -5.60 19.90 40.98
N GLU A 456 -5.91 18.83 41.72
CA GLU A 456 -5.87 18.80 43.20
C GLU A 456 -4.87 17.73 43.68
N GLY A 457 -3.68 18.16 44.07
CA GLY A 457 -2.59 17.22 44.43
C GLY A 457 -2.17 16.36 43.25
N ASP A 458 -2.43 15.04 43.27
CA ASP A 458 -2.17 14.11 42.17
C ASP A 458 -3.42 13.86 41.29
N ALA A 459 -4.59 14.30 41.73
CA ALA A 459 -5.83 14.07 41.01
C ALA A 459 -6.06 15.16 39.95
N LEU A 460 -5.99 14.79 38.68
CA LEU A 460 -6.33 15.62 37.55
C LEU A 460 -7.75 15.29 37.10
N ARG A 461 -8.67 16.22 37.28
CA ARG A 461 -10.06 16.12 36.85
C ARG A 461 -10.25 16.86 35.55
N LEU A 462 -10.90 16.21 34.60
CA LEU A 462 -11.14 16.70 33.25
C LEU A 462 -12.62 16.61 32.91
N LYS A 463 -13.07 17.47 32.02
CA LYS A 463 -14.35 17.38 31.33
C LYS A 463 -14.10 17.17 29.82
N ILE A 464 -14.21 15.94 29.40
CA ILE A 464 -13.88 15.52 28.03
C ILE A 464 -15.02 15.90 27.08
N PRO A 465 -14.76 16.66 26.01
CA PRO A 465 -15.77 16.98 24.99
C PRO A 465 -16.36 15.74 24.35
N ALA A 466 -17.63 15.77 23.97
CA ALA A 466 -18.33 14.61 23.40
C ALA A 466 -17.71 14.12 22.08
N TYR A 467 -17.13 15.02 21.27
CA TYR A 467 -16.43 14.67 20.03
C TYR A 467 -15.08 13.95 20.24
N ARG A 468 -14.53 13.92 21.48
CA ARG A 468 -13.32 13.17 21.84
C ARG A 468 -13.69 11.82 22.44
N GLU A 469 -14.22 10.93 21.61
CA GLU A 469 -14.60 9.56 22.01
C GLU A 469 -13.39 8.71 22.43
N ASP A 470 -12.21 9.03 21.91
CA ASP A 470 -10.92 8.37 22.15
C ASP A 470 -10.38 8.55 23.58
N MET A 471 -10.80 9.60 24.29
CA MET A 471 -10.26 9.97 25.61
C MET A 471 -10.91 9.18 26.74
N GLU A 472 -10.45 7.95 27.02
CA GLU A 472 -11.04 7.05 28.02
C GLU A 472 -10.20 6.88 29.30
N SER A 473 -8.88 7.11 29.20
CA SER A 473 -7.93 6.69 30.23
C SER A 473 -6.76 7.67 30.41
N TYR A 474 -5.90 7.39 31.40
CA TYR A 474 -4.70 8.20 31.65
C TYR A 474 -3.66 8.07 30.51
N GLN A 475 -3.70 7.00 29.73
CA GLN A 475 -2.84 6.83 28.56
C GLN A 475 -3.19 7.84 27.47
N ASP A 476 -4.49 8.05 27.22
CA ASP A 476 -4.97 8.99 26.23
C ASP A 476 -4.65 10.43 26.66
N VAL A 477 -4.77 10.72 27.98
CA VAL A 477 -4.32 12.01 28.53
C VAL A 477 -2.80 12.18 28.36
N ALA A 478 -2.01 11.12 28.55
CA ALA A 478 -0.56 11.18 28.35
C ALA A 478 -0.20 11.47 26.89
N GLU A 479 -0.92 10.87 25.92
CA GLU A 479 -0.77 11.15 24.49
C GLU A 479 -1.02 12.64 24.20
N GLU A 480 -2.12 13.18 24.68
CA GLU A 480 -2.44 14.60 24.48
C GLU A 480 -1.39 15.52 25.09
N VAL A 481 -0.90 15.19 26.29
CA VAL A 481 0.14 16.00 26.95
C VAL A 481 1.42 15.99 26.14
N ILE A 482 1.91 14.84 25.69
CA ILE A 482 3.22 14.78 25.00
C ILE A 482 3.17 15.40 23.60
N ARG A 483 2.04 15.28 22.89
CA ARG A 483 1.88 15.88 21.56
C ARG A 483 2.12 17.39 21.57
N PHE A 484 1.71 18.09 22.64
CA PHE A 484 1.84 19.54 22.78
C PHE A 484 2.98 19.97 23.69
N TYR A 485 3.46 19.11 24.58
CA TYR A 485 4.65 19.39 25.38
C TYR A 485 5.93 19.28 24.55
N GLY A 486 5.96 18.30 23.61
CA GLY A 486 7.03 18.05 22.66
C GLY A 486 7.78 16.74 22.92
N TYR A 487 7.90 15.93 21.89
CA TYR A 487 8.62 14.65 21.94
C TYR A 487 10.13 14.81 22.15
N GLU A 488 10.70 15.98 21.83
CA GLU A 488 12.09 16.34 22.07
C GLU A 488 12.50 16.33 23.53
N HIS A 489 11.51 16.45 24.46
CA HIS A 489 11.76 16.34 25.90
C HIS A 489 11.97 14.89 26.36
N ILE A 490 11.70 13.90 25.54
CA ILE A 490 11.94 12.49 25.86
C ILE A 490 13.41 12.17 25.59
N VAL A 491 14.18 12.05 26.68
CA VAL A 491 15.59 11.66 26.61
C VAL A 491 15.71 10.15 26.64
N PRO A 492 16.24 9.49 25.60
CA PRO A 492 16.46 8.05 25.59
C PRO A 492 17.39 7.64 26.74
N SER A 493 17.03 6.59 27.46
CA SER A 493 17.85 6.04 28.53
C SER A 493 17.99 4.53 28.40
N PHE A 494 19.10 3.99 28.88
CA PHE A 494 19.28 2.54 28.99
C PHE A 494 18.37 1.96 30.09
N LEU A 495 17.90 0.75 29.89
CA LEU A 495 17.17 0.00 30.92
C LEU A 495 18.04 -0.20 32.17
N LYS A 496 17.57 0.30 33.31
CA LYS A 496 18.34 0.29 34.56
C LYS A 496 18.40 -1.07 35.27
N SER A 497 17.50 -1.97 34.98
CA SER A 497 17.31 -3.26 35.66
C SER A 497 16.91 -4.39 34.73
N ALA A 498 17.24 -4.32 33.44
CA ALA A 498 17.02 -5.45 32.55
C ALA A 498 18.00 -6.56 32.94
N GLU A 499 17.48 -7.74 33.26
CA GLU A 499 18.30 -8.94 33.15
C GLU A 499 18.86 -8.97 31.72
N VAL A 500 20.20 -9.05 31.63
CA VAL A 500 20.86 -9.18 30.34
C VAL A 500 20.42 -10.53 29.75
N THR A 501 19.38 -10.54 28.99
CA THR A 501 19.08 -11.70 28.16
C THR A 501 20.18 -11.79 27.12
N SER A 502 20.92 -12.91 27.11
CA SER A 502 21.87 -13.18 26.06
C SER A 502 21.07 -13.29 24.74
N GLY A 503 20.95 -12.18 24.05
CA GLY A 503 20.38 -12.16 22.71
C GLY A 503 21.32 -12.88 21.74
N GLY A 504 20.83 -13.19 20.56
CA GLY A 504 21.62 -13.78 19.48
C GLY A 504 20.81 -14.82 18.70
N LEU A 505 21.44 -15.36 17.68
CA LEU A 505 20.85 -16.40 16.87
C LEU A 505 20.81 -17.72 17.66
N ASN A 506 19.69 -18.47 17.52
CA ASN A 506 19.65 -19.85 17.99
C ASN A 506 20.55 -20.76 17.11
N GLU A 507 20.70 -22.03 17.48
CA GLU A 507 21.59 -22.95 16.76
C GLU A 507 21.19 -23.15 15.30
N ARG A 508 19.89 -23.27 15.04
CA ARG A 508 19.35 -23.39 13.68
C ARG A 508 19.67 -22.15 12.85
N GLN A 509 19.36 -20.96 13.36
CA GLN A 509 19.66 -19.71 12.69
C GLN A 509 21.15 -19.51 12.40
N ARG A 510 22.03 -19.93 13.33
CA ARG A 510 23.48 -19.90 13.10
C ARG A 510 23.91 -20.84 11.98
N ARG A 511 23.35 -22.05 11.92
CA ARG A 511 23.61 -23.01 10.84
C ARG A 511 23.13 -22.50 9.49
N GLU A 512 21.91 -22.01 9.42
CA GLU A 512 21.36 -21.42 8.20
C GLU A 512 22.19 -20.22 7.72
N LEU A 513 22.61 -19.32 8.61
CA LEU A 513 23.46 -18.19 8.27
C LEU A 513 24.83 -18.66 7.77
N LYS A 514 25.48 -19.58 8.49
CA LYS A 514 26.77 -20.15 8.08
C LYS A 514 26.66 -20.84 6.71
N LEU A 515 25.59 -21.57 6.45
CA LEU A 515 25.32 -22.20 5.15
C LEU A 515 25.24 -21.14 4.05
N LYS A 516 24.45 -20.08 4.24
CA LYS A 516 24.31 -18.98 3.28
C LYS A 516 25.65 -18.28 3.02
N GLU A 517 26.42 -17.98 4.06
CA GLU A 517 27.75 -17.38 3.95
C GLU A 517 28.74 -18.30 3.20
N THR A 518 28.66 -19.60 3.46
CA THR A 518 29.48 -20.61 2.78
C THR A 518 29.18 -20.66 1.29
N LEU A 519 27.89 -20.68 0.92
CA LEU A 519 27.44 -20.72 -0.47
C LEU A 519 27.79 -19.41 -1.21
N ALA A 520 27.58 -18.26 -0.56
CA ALA A 520 27.98 -16.97 -1.10
C ALA A 520 29.49 -16.88 -1.30
N GLY A 521 30.30 -17.35 -0.32
CA GLY A 521 31.78 -17.48 -0.43
C GLY A 521 32.20 -18.44 -1.54
N GLY A 522 31.38 -19.46 -1.87
CA GLY A 522 31.54 -20.36 -3.01
C GLY A 522 31.21 -19.74 -4.38
N GLY A 523 30.91 -18.43 -4.43
CA GLY A 523 30.63 -17.69 -5.67
C GLY A 523 29.19 -17.77 -6.16
N MET A 524 28.24 -17.99 -5.27
CA MET A 524 26.81 -18.05 -5.57
C MET A 524 26.10 -16.78 -5.07
N TYR A 525 24.99 -16.43 -5.71
CA TYR A 525 24.12 -15.33 -5.29
C TYR A 525 22.85 -15.88 -4.63
N GLU A 526 22.47 -15.33 -3.47
CA GLU A 526 21.19 -15.66 -2.84
C GLU A 526 20.05 -15.04 -3.64
N ALA A 527 19.06 -15.87 -3.98
CA ALA A 527 17.81 -15.45 -4.58
C ALA A 527 16.72 -15.41 -3.53
N ILE A 528 15.80 -14.47 -3.66
CA ILE A 528 14.61 -14.34 -2.80
C ILE A 528 13.40 -14.22 -3.71
N HIS A 529 12.52 -15.22 -3.67
CA HIS A 529 11.29 -15.26 -4.46
C HIS A 529 10.06 -15.09 -3.57
N TYR A 530 8.94 -14.72 -4.20
CA TYR A 530 7.64 -14.77 -3.52
C TYR A 530 7.33 -16.18 -3.06
N SER A 531 6.59 -16.30 -1.96
CA SER A 531 6.06 -17.58 -1.48
C SER A 531 4.91 -18.12 -2.32
N PHE A 532 4.69 -17.54 -3.48
CA PHE A 532 3.62 -17.82 -4.42
C PHE A 532 4.17 -18.20 -5.79
N PHE A 533 3.44 -19.05 -6.50
CA PHE A 533 3.77 -19.42 -7.87
C PHE A 533 2.48 -19.69 -8.68
N SER A 534 2.65 -19.90 -9.98
CA SER A 534 1.56 -20.07 -10.92
C SER A 534 1.11 -21.52 -11.03
N PRO A 535 -0.18 -21.80 -11.28
CA PRO A 535 -0.62 -23.12 -11.75
C PRO A 535 0.11 -23.57 -13.02
N ALA A 536 0.51 -22.62 -13.90
CA ALA A 536 1.26 -22.91 -15.11
C ALA A 536 2.66 -23.45 -14.82
N ASP A 537 3.32 -22.96 -13.74
CA ASP A 537 4.63 -23.45 -13.33
C ASP A 537 4.60 -24.93 -12.93
N LEU A 538 3.59 -25.34 -12.16
CA LEU A 538 3.40 -26.75 -11.79
C LEU A 538 3.13 -27.63 -13.01
N LYS A 539 2.34 -27.13 -13.95
CA LYS A 539 2.04 -27.84 -15.21
C LYS A 539 3.29 -27.99 -16.07
N LEU A 540 4.11 -26.95 -16.17
CA LEU A 540 5.36 -26.96 -16.91
C LEU A 540 6.34 -28.02 -16.37
N PHE A 541 6.44 -28.13 -15.06
CA PHE A 541 7.35 -29.06 -14.37
C PHE A 541 6.84 -30.51 -14.38
N ARG A 542 5.59 -30.77 -14.81
CA ARG A 542 5.03 -32.12 -15.03
C ARG A 542 5.18 -33.07 -13.86
N TYR A 543 5.02 -32.56 -12.64
CA TYR A 543 5.05 -33.43 -11.45
C TYR A 543 4.03 -34.56 -11.58
N PRO A 544 4.35 -35.78 -11.12
CA PRO A 544 3.45 -36.91 -11.20
C PRO A 544 2.13 -36.66 -10.46
N GLU A 545 1.05 -37.21 -11.00
CA GLU A 545 -0.25 -37.18 -10.33
C GLU A 545 -0.16 -37.81 -8.94
N GLY A 546 -0.69 -37.11 -7.92
CA GLY A 546 -0.56 -37.51 -6.51
C GLY A 546 0.73 -37.03 -5.83
N SER A 547 1.66 -36.36 -6.55
CA SER A 547 2.85 -35.75 -5.95
C SER A 547 2.46 -34.68 -4.92
N GLU A 548 3.24 -34.58 -3.83
CA GLU A 548 3.10 -33.53 -2.82
C GLU A 548 3.24 -32.13 -3.44
N ALA A 549 4.08 -31.97 -4.47
CA ALA A 549 4.25 -30.73 -5.21
C ALA A 549 2.93 -30.18 -5.80
N LEU A 550 2.00 -31.05 -6.20
CA LEU A 550 0.72 -30.65 -6.78
C LEU A 550 -0.36 -30.30 -5.73
N ARG A 551 -0.09 -30.55 -4.44
CA ARG A 551 -1.02 -30.25 -3.35
C ARG A 551 -0.90 -28.80 -2.88
N ALA A 552 -0.87 -27.86 -3.81
CA ALA A 552 -0.71 -26.45 -3.50
C ALA A 552 -2.00 -25.81 -2.94
N ILE A 553 -1.84 -24.93 -1.97
CA ILE A 553 -2.91 -24.14 -1.37
C ILE A 553 -3.25 -22.99 -2.29
N ARG A 554 -4.54 -22.88 -2.69
CA ARG A 554 -5.00 -21.74 -3.47
C ARG A 554 -5.34 -20.56 -2.57
N ILE A 555 -4.83 -19.35 -2.94
CA ILE A 555 -5.11 -18.09 -2.25
C ILE A 555 -6.50 -17.60 -2.69
N LEU A 556 -7.32 -17.16 -1.73
CA LEU A 556 -8.69 -16.72 -2.01
C LEU A 556 -8.75 -15.43 -2.86
N ASN A 557 -7.86 -14.49 -2.56
CA ASN A 557 -7.77 -13.19 -3.23
C ASN A 557 -6.32 -12.92 -3.65
N PRO A 558 -5.80 -13.64 -4.66
CA PRO A 558 -4.41 -13.51 -5.08
C PRO A 558 -4.18 -12.15 -5.75
N ILE A 559 -2.93 -11.68 -5.75
CA ILE A 559 -2.50 -10.46 -6.45
C ILE A 559 -2.72 -10.60 -7.95
N SER A 560 -2.42 -11.80 -8.50
CA SER A 560 -2.68 -12.17 -9.88
C SER A 560 -2.82 -13.68 -9.99
N GLU A 561 -3.28 -14.22 -11.14
CA GLU A 561 -3.37 -15.66 -11.36
C GLU A 561 -2.00 -16.34 -11.35
N GLU A 562 -0.95 -15.62 -11.79
CA GLU A 562 0.43 -16.11 -11.73
C GLU A 562 0.97 -16.23 -10.29
N LEU A 563 0.32 -15.63 -9.31
CA LEU A 563 0.69 -15.66 -7.89
C LEU A 563 -0.45 -16.23 -7.04
N SER A 564 -1.18 -17.22 -7.57
CA SER A 564 -2.41 -17.72 -6.95
C SER A 564 -2.24 -18.95 -6.06
N LEU A 565 -1.08 -19.60 -6.08
CA LEU A 565 -0.80 -20.79 -5.29
C LEU A 565 0.35 -20.56 -4.31
N MET A 566 0.23 -21.06 -3.08
CA MET A 566 1.37 -21.16 -2.15
C MET A 566 2.36 -22.19 -2.67
N ARG A 567 3.65 -21.87 -2.71
CA ARG A 567 4.69 -22.75 -3.23
C ARG A 567 4.86 -24.00 -2.36
N THR A 568 4.89 -25.15 -3.01
CA THR A 568 5.17 -26.46 -2.40
C THR A 568 6.59 -26.95 -2.69
N VAL A 569 7.26 -26.29 -3.64
CA VAL A 569 8.64 -26.54 -4.09
C VAL A 569 9.27 -25.22 -4.54
N LEU A 570 10.60 -25.15 -4.62
CA LEU A 570 11.34 -23.96 -5.04
C LEU A 570 11.79 -23.99 -6.51
N SER A 571 11.90 -25.18 -7.11
CA SER A 571 12.48 -25.36 -8.44
C SER A 571 11.82 -24.57 -9.57
N PRO A 572 10.49 -24.40 -9.63
CA PRO A 572 9.86 -23.56 -10.63
C PRO A 572 10.26 -22.07 -10.49
N SER A 573 10.33 -21.56 -9.26
CA SER A 573 10.75 -20.18 -9.00
C SER A 573 12.20 -19.95 -9.42
N MET A 574 13.09 -20.93 -9.15
CA MET A 574 14.49 -20.89 -9.55
C MET A 574 14.66 -20.92 -11.08
N ALA A 575 13.89 -21.74 -11.78
CA ALA A 575 13.92 -21.79 -13.27
C ALA A 575 13.41 -20.47 -13.88
N ASN A 576 12.36 -19.89 -13.31
CA ASN A 576 11.86 -18.58 -13.69
C ASN A 576 12.89 -17.47 -13.42
N ALA A 577 13.71 -17.57 -12.36
CA ALA A 577 14.81 -16.65 -12.13
C ALA A 577 15.87 -16.75 -13.22
N VAL A 578 16.25 -17.97 -13.64
CA VAL A 578 17.14 -18.19 -14.78
C VAL A 578 16.60 -17.54 -16.03
N MET A 579 15.34 -17.78 -16.37
CA MET A 579 14.66 -17.21 -17.53
C MET A 579 14.71 -15.67 -17.51
N ARG A 580 14.36 -15.05 -16.39
CA ARG A 580 14.40 -13.58 -16.23
C ARG A 580 15.81 -13.02 -16.38
N ASN A 581 16.82 -13.67 -15.80
CA ASN A 581 18.22 -13.26 -15.92
C ASN A 581 18.68 -13.33 -17.38
N GLN A 582 18.41 -14.43 -18.07
CA GLN A 582 18.81 -14.58 -19.47
C GLN A 582 18.06 -13.61 -20.41
N LYS A 583 16.81 -13.28 -20.11
CA LYS A 583 16.05 -12.24 -20.82
C LYS A 583 16.66 -10.86 -20.60
N ALA A 584 17.17 -10.57 -19.41
CA ALA A 584 17.90 -9.34 -19.08
C ALA A 584 19.35 -9.29 -19.63
N GLY A 585 19.81 -10.34 -20.31
CA GLY A 585 21.15 -10.39 -20.90
C GLY A 585 22.21 -11.12 -20.06
N ASN A 586 21.91 -11.56 -18.85
CA ASN A 586 22.81 -12.34 -18.01
C ASN A 586 22.77 -13.81 -18.46
N LEU A 587 23.75 -14.24 -19.25
CA LEU A 587 23.79 -15.57 -19.86
C LEU A 587 24.46 -16.65 -18.99
N SER A 588 24.98 -16.29 -17.81
CA SER A 588 25.58 -17.19 -16.84
C SER A 588 25.32 -16.71 -15.42
N GLY A 589 25.21 -17.66 -14.50
CA GLY A 589 25.04 -17.31 -13.07
C GLY A 589 24.84 -18.55 -12.22
N ARG A 590 25.09 -18.39 -10.92
CA ARG A 590 24.93 -19.39 -9.88
C ARG A 590 24.05 -18.80 -8.79
N LEU A 591 22.84 -19.32 -8.66
CA LEU A 591 21.84 -18.87 -7.70
C LEU A 591 21.60 -19.96 -6.66
N PHE A 592 21.32 -19.56 -5.43
CA PHE A 592 20.75 -20.42 -4.41
C PHE A 592 19.62 -19.70 -3.67
N GLU A 593 18.69 -20.46 -3.11
CA GLU A 593 17.63 -19.93 -2.22
C GLU A 593 17.42 -20.90 -1.07
N LEU A 594 17.44 -20.36 0.16
CA LEU A 594 17.02 -21.06 1.36
C LEU A 594 15.70 -20.45 1.82
N ALA A 595 14.61 -21.19 1.68
CA ALA A 595 13.28 -20.64 1.92
C ALA A 595 12.27 -21.71 2.33
N LYS A 596 11.13 -21.26 2.85
CA LYS A 596 10.01 -22.13 3.24
C LYS A 596 9.16 -22.51 2.04
N VAL A 597 8.70 -23.76 2.05
CA VAL A 597 7.61 -24.29 1.24
C VAL A 597 6.43 -24.66 2.15
N PHE A 598 5.23 -24.71 1.58
CA PHE A 598 3.98 -24.81 2.35
C PHE A 598 3.20 -26.08 1.95
N ILE A 599 3.27 -27.11 2.78
CA ILE A 599 2.69 -28.41 2.50
C ILE A 599 1.39 -28.57 3.30
N PRO A 600 0.21 -28.63 2.65
CA PRO A 600 -1.06 -28.79 3.35
C PRO A 600 -1.20 -30.22 3.92
N LYS A 601 -1.64 -30.33 5.15
CA LYS A 601 -2.01 -31.62 5.77
C LYS A 601 -3.26 -32.21 5.11
N SER A 602 -4.22 -31.35 4.75
CA SER A 602 -5.45 -31.68 4.03
C SER A 602 -5.87 -30.55 3.09
N LEU A 603 -6.61 -30.91 2.02
CA LEU A 603 -7.30 -29.94 1.17
C LEU A 603 -8.78 -30.35 1.07
N PRO A 604 -9.74 -29.42 1.34
CA PRO A 604 -9.53 -28.06 1.83
C PRO A 604 -8.82 -28.00 3.18
N LEU A 605 -8.17 -26.86 3.49
CA LEU A 605 -7.43 -26.68 4.74
C LEU A 605 -8.34 -26.81 5.96
N THR A 606 -7.92 -27.64 6.92
CA THR A 606 -8.54 -27.79 8.25
C THR A 606 -7.61 -27.37 9.36
N ASP A 607 -6.33 -27.18 9.05
CA ASP A 607 -5.24 -26.77 9.97
C ASP A 607 -4.18 -26.01 9.18
N TYR A 608 -3.23 -25.36 9.89
CA TYR A 608 -2.09 -24.71 9.27
C TYR A 608 -1.25 -25.71 8.46
N PRO A 609 -0.73 -25.29 7.30
CA PRO A 609 0.20 -26.08 6.52
C PRO A 609 1.50 -26.33 7.29
N GLU A 610 2.22 -27.36 6.91
CA GLU A 610 3.59 -27.58 7.34
C GLU A 610 4.52 -26.64 6.55
N GLU A 611 5.35 -25.90 7.26
CA GLU A 611 6.33 -24.99 6.68
C GLU A 611 7.71 -25.62 6.72
N ARG A 612 8.15 -26.24 5.62
CA ARG A 612 9.46 -26.91 5.52
C ARG A 612 10.50 -25.98 4.89
N ALA A 613 11.70 -25.98 5.43
CA ALA A 613 12.83 -25.28 4.83
C ALA A 613 13.44 -26.12 3.72
N HIS A 614 13.49 -25.57 2.52
CA HIS A 614 14.17 -26.13 1.38
C HIS A 614 15.36 -25.27 0.98
N LEU A 615 16.40 -25.92 0.47
CA LEU A 615 17.57 -25.30 -0.15
C LEU A 615 17.57 -25.63 -1.65
N ALA A 616 17.44 -24.62 -2.50
CA ALA A 616 17.41 -24.79 -3.94
C ALA A 616 18.59 -24.09 -4.61
N PHE A 617 18.99 -24.63 -5.77
CA PHE A 617 20.07 -24.08 -6.61
C PHE A 617 19.63 -23.97 -8.05
N ALA A 618 20.13 -22.94 -8.76
CA ALA A 618 20.03 -22.83 -10.21
C ALA A 618 21.33 -22.30 -10.79
N PHE A 619 22.02 -23.14 -11.55
CA PHE A 619 23.26 -22.80 -12.27
C PHE A 619 22.96 -22.76 -13.76
N PHE A 620 23.42 -21.74 -14.45
CA PHE A 620 23.19 -21.61 -15.88
C PHE A 620 24.39 -20.94 -16.56
N GLY A 621 24.65 -21.36 -17.80
CA GLY A 621 25.77 -20.84 -18.60
C GLY A 621 26.53 -21.92 -19.32
N LYS A 622 27.41 -21.53 -20.23
CA LYS A 622 28.19 -22.47 -21.07
C LYS A 622 29.20 -23.26 -20.31
N GLU A 623 29.73 -22.70 -19.20
CA GLU A 623 30.77 -23.36 -18.38
C GLU A 623 30.16 -24.14 -17.21
N GLU A 624 28.86 -24.06 -17.02
CA GLU A 624 28.20 -24.79 -15.98
C GLU A 624 27.86 -26.21 -16.44
N SER A 625 27.89 -27.13 -15.48
CA SER A 625 27.68 -28.53 -15.72
C SER A 625 26.99 -29.20 -14.52
N PHE A 626 26.58 -30.45 -14.69
CA PHE A 626 26.12 -31.29 -13.61
C PHE A 626 27.13 -31.34 -12.45
N PHE A 627 28.43 -31.39 -12.77
CA PHE A 627 29.49 -31.49 -11.77
C PHE A 627 29.79 -30.18 -11.06
N THR A 628 29.63 -29.02 -11.69
CA THR A 628 29.74 -27.72 -11.01
C THR A 628 28.62 -27.55 -9.98
N LEU A 629 27.39 -27.94 -10.33
CA LEU A 629 26.28 -27.95 -9.38
C LEU A 629 26.48 -28.98 -8.26
N LYS A 630 26.94 -30.22 -8.61
CA LYS A 630 27.27 -31.22 -7.60
C LYS A 630 28.31 -30.72 -6.61
N GLY A 631 29.36 -30.01 -7.07
CA GLY A 631 30.35 -29.39 -6.19
C GLY A 631 29.78 -28.38 -5.21
N ALA A 632 28.74 -27.61 -5.62
CA ALA A 632 28.03 -26.70 -4.74
C ALA A 632 27.20 -27.45 -3.66
N LEU A 633 26.61 -28.59 -4.03
CA LEU A 633 25.93 -29.44 -3.05
C LEU A 633 26.94 -30.08 -2.07
N ASP A 634 28.10 -30.53 -2.56
CA ASP A 634 29.16 -31.07 -1.70
C ASP A 634 29.67 -30.02 -0.70
N LEU A 635 29.79 -28.73 -1.14
CA LEU A 635 30.10 -27.59 -0.26
C LEU A 635 29.02 -27.37 0.81
N ALA A 636 27.75 -27.48 0.42
CA ALA A 636 26.62 -27.40 1.37
C ALA A 636 26.67 -28.55 2.38
N ALA A 637 26.93 -29.79 1.92
CA ALA A 637 27.06 -30.95 2.77
C ALA A 637 28.17 -30.79 3.81
N GLU A 638 29.32 -30.26 3.40
CA GLU A 638 30.44 -29.97 4.29
C GLU A 638 30.06 -28.96 5.37
N SER A 639 29.39 -27.87 4.97
CA SER A 639 28.89 -26.84 5.90
C SER A 639 27.84 -27.38 6.89
N LEU A 640 27.05 -28.35 6.47
CA LEU A 640 26.02 -29.01 7.29
C LEU A 640 26.58 -30.21 8.09
N HIS A 641 27.87 -30.58 7.90
CA HIS A 641 28.49 -31.77 8.49
C HIS A 641 27.72 -33.06 8.20
N VAL A 642 27.27 -33.22 6.95
CA VAL A 642 26.64 -34.46 6.43
C VAL A 642 27.38 -34.93 5.18
N LYS A 643 27.19 -36.20 4.82
CA LYS A 643 27.74 -36.77 3.61
C LYS A 643 26.65 -37.09 2.62
N PHE A 644 26.67 -36.43 1.46
CA PHE A 644 25.74 -36.74 0.37
C PHE A 644 26.21 -37.96 -0.42
N ARG A 645 25.25 -38.82 -0.75
CA ARG A 645 25.39 -39.92 -1.68
C ARG A 645 24.47 -39.67 -2.87
N TYR A 646 24.95 -39.94 -4.06
CA TYR A 646 24.25 -39.63 -5.30
C TYR A 646 23.94 -40.90 -6.07
N GLU A 647 22.66 -41.07 -6.44
CA GLU A 647 22.22 -42.21 -7.27
C GLU A 647 21.56 -41.69 -8.55
N ALA A 648 21.83 -42.36 -9.68
CA ALA A 648 21.17 -42.04 -10.92
C ALA A 648 19.65 -42.07 -10.76
N SER A 649 18.98 -41.05 -11.19
CA SER A 649 17.52 -40.86 -11.00
C SER A 649 16.93 -40.15 -12.20
N THR A 650 15.61 -39.99 -12.21
CA THR A 650 14.89 -39.22 -13.20
C THR A 650 13.82 -38.39 -12.48
N GLU A 651 13.81 -37.10 -12.78
CA GLU A 651 12.69 -36.23 -12.41
C GLU A 651 12.00 -35.76 -13.71
N PRO A 652 10.69 -35.52 -13.73
CA PRO A 652 9.94 -35.25 -14.97
C PRO A 652 10.41 -34.04 -15.77
N PHE A 653 11.06 -33.12 -15.09
CA PHE A 653 11.54 -31.84 -15.64
C PHE A 653 13.05 -31.81 -15.83
N THR A 654 13.76 -32.92 -15.63
CA THR A 654 15.21 -32.99 -15.78
C THR A 654 15.62 -33.91 -16.93
N HIS A 655 16.86 -33.73 -17.39
CA HIS A 655 17.45 -34.57 -18.44
C HIS A 655 17.68 -36.01 -17.94
N PRO A 656 17.22 -37.06 -18.68
CA PRO A 656 17.15 -38.43 -18.16
C PRO A 656 18.52 -39.05 -17.81
N TYR A 657 19.61 -38.55 -18.42
CA TYR A 657 20.96 -39.05 -18.17
C TYR A 657 21.87 -38.10 -17.35
N GLN A 658 21.36 -36.95 -16.98
CA GLN A 658 22.08 -35.95 -16.17
C GLN A 658 21.25 -35.55 -14.97
N THR A 659 20.78 -36.53 -14.21
CA THR A 659 19.98 -36.37 -13.01
C THR A 659 20.37 -37.39 -11.96
N ALA A 660 20.45 -36.95 -10.72
CA ALA A 660 20.70 -37.82 -9.57
C ALA A 660 19.76 -37.45 -8.41
N ALA A 661 19.34 -38.46 -7.67
CA ALA A 661 18.78 -38.33 -6.35
C ALA A 661 19.91 -38.12 -5.33
N VAL A 662 19.65 -37.31 -4.31
CA VAL A 662 20.59 -37.00 -3.21
C VAL A 662 20.10 -37.68 -1.94
N TYR A 663 21.00 -38.39 -1.25
CA TYR A 663 20.74 -39.08 -0.03
C TYR A 663 21.67 -38.67 1.11
N VAL A 664 21.17 -38.69 2.33
CA VAL A 664 21.97 -38.74 3.57
C VAL A 664 21.72 -40.08 4.22
N GLY A 665 22.73 -40.96 4.27
CA GLY A 665 22.53 -42.38 4.60
C GLY A 665 21.57 -43.01 3.58
N GLU A 666 20.49 -43.61 4.05
CA GLU A 666 19.44 -44.23 3.22
C GLU A 666 18.22 -43.31 2.93
N VAL A 667 18.22 -42.10 3.47
CA VAL A 667 17.11 -41.14 3.31
C VAL A 667 17.33 -40.26 2.10
N LYS A 668 16.40 -40.29 1.11
CA LYS A 668 16.40 -39.33 0.00
C LYS A 668 16.04 -37.96 0.52
N VAL A 669 16.93 -36.95 0.31
CA VAL A 669 16.74 -35.58 0.77
C VAL A 669 16.54 -34.59 -0.36
N GLY A 670 16.63 -35.04 -1.62
CA GLY A 670 16.42 -34.14 -2.76
C GLY A 670 16.93 -34.72 -4.07
N TYR A 671 17.22 -33.83 -5.00
CA TYR A 671 17.73 -34.16 -6.33
C TYR A 671 18.63 -33.04 -6.86
N LEU A 672 19.43 -33.36 -7.90
CA LEU A 672 20.07 -32.40 -8.80
C LEU A 672 19.98 -32.90 -10.23
N GLY A 673 19.91 -32.01 -11.21
CA GLY A 673 19.88 -32.38 -12.61
C GLY A 673 19.94 -31.23 -13.57
N LYS A 674 20.26 -31.54 -14.84
CA LYS A 674 20.13 -30.60 -15.95
C LYS A 674 18.62 -30.43 -16.24
N LEU A 675 18.16 -29.22 -16.48
CA LEU A 675 16.79 -28.99 -16.92
C LEU A 675 16.55 -29.64 -18.30
N ALA A 676 15.41 -30.31 -18.49
CA ALA A 676 15.06 -30.95 -19.72
C ALA A 676 14.98 -29.96 -20.89
N TYR A 677 15.42 -30.35 -22.09
CA TYR A 677 15.49 -29.46 -23.23
C TYR A 677 14.14 -28.87 -23.68
N ASP A 678 13.07 -29.64 -23.56
CA ASP A 678 11.72 -29.20 -23.91
C ASP A 678 11.23 -28.14 -22.94
N ILE A 679 11.47 -28.28 -21.63
CA ILE A 679 11.14 -27.27 -20.60
C ILE A 679 12.02 -26.02 -20.76
N ALA A 680 13.33 -26.21 -21.02
CA ALA A 680 14.22 -25.12 -21.34
C ALA A 680 13.76 -24.34 -22.59
N GLY A 681 13.22 -25.05 -23.60
CA GLY A 681 12.63 -24.47 -24.78
C GLY A 681 11.33 -23.68 -24.48
N GLU A 682 10.44 -24.19 -23.65
CA GLU A 682 9.22 -23.47 -23.22
C GLU A 682 9.57 -22.19 -22.44
N LEU A 683 10.63 -22.23 -21.61
CA LEU A 683 11.15 -21.06 -20.91
C LEU A 683 12.02 -20.15 -21.78
N ASN A 684 12.24 -20.50 -23.07
CA ASN A 684 13.10 -19.77 -24.00
C ASN A 684 14.53 -19.52 -23.47
N LEU A 685 15.12 -20.52 -22.80
CA LEU A 685 16.47 -20.41 -22.28
C LEU A 685 17.51 -20.46 -23.40
N ARG A 686 18.52 -19.61 -23.31
CA ARG A 686 19.61 -19.48 -24.30
C ARG A 686 20.82 -20.33 -24.00
N THR A 687 20.96 -20.77 -22.77
CA THR A 687 22.05 -21.62 -22.26
C THR A 687 21.49 -22.73 -21.41
N ASP A 688 22.27 -23.78 -21.21
CA ASP A 688 21.91 -24.88 -20.32
C ASP A 688 21.70 -24.37 -18.89
N ALA A 689 20.74 -24.99 -18.19
CA ALA A 689 20.42 -24.73 -16.79
C ALA A 689 20.39 -26.02 -15.99
N TYR A 690 20.89 -25.98 -14.80
CA TYR A 690 20.99 -27.07 -13.84
C TYR A 690 20.29 -26.68 -12.55
N LEU A 691 19.41 -27.52 -12.04
CA LEU A 691 18.62 -27.30 -10.84
C LEU A 691 18.92 -28.36 -9.78
N ALA A 692 18.87 -27.94 -8.53
CA ALA A 692 18.83 -28.84 -7.39
C ALA A 692 17.87 -28.32 -6.34
N GLU A 693 17.22 -29.22 -5.60
CA GLU A 693 16.41 -28.87 -4.45
C GLU A 693 16.55 -29.93 -3.37
N LEU A 694 16.82 -29.48 -2.14
CA LEU A 694 17.07 -30.31 -0.96
C LEU A 694 16.07 -29.92 0.14
N ASP A 695 15.48 -30.91 0.80
CA ASP A 695 14.70 -30.71 2.03
C ASP A 695 15.67 -30.54 3.20
N LEU A 696 15.89 -29.29 3.61
CA LEU A 696 16.83 -28.95 4.67
C LEU A 696 16.34 -29.39 6.06
N ASP A 697 15.03 -29.33 6.32
CA ASP A 697 14.49 -29.77 7.61
C ASP A 697 14.69 -31.29 7.79
N THR A 698 14.52 -32.08 6.71
CA THR A 698 14.85 -33.50 6.73
C THR A 698 16.34 -33.71 6.96
N ILE A 699 17.23 -32.97 6.28
CA ILE A 699 18.68 -33.08 6.48
C ILE A 699 19.06 -32.77 7.92
N GLU A 700 18.51 -31.70 8.50
CA GLU A 700 18.78 -31.30 9.89
C GLU A 700 18.29 -32.30 10.94
N SER A 701 17.28 -33.11 10.61
CA SER A 701 16.77 -34.16 11.49
C SER A 701 17.63 -35.42 11.52
N LEU A 702 18.53 -35.58 10.55
CA LEU A 702 19.39 -36.76 10.41
C LEU A 702 20.67 -36.60 11.23
N PRO A 703 21.38 -37.72 11.53
CA PRO A 703 22.66 -37.63 12.23
C PRO A 703 23.71 -36.83 11.45
N HIS A 704 24.35 -35.89 12.11
CA HIS A 704 25.45 -35.12 11.58
C HIS A 704 26.81 -35.74 11.93
N GLU A 705 27.78 -35.63 11.03
CA GLU A 705 29.16 -36.10 11.29
C GLU A 705 29.79 -35.22 12.38
N PRO A 706 30.32 -35.82 13.44
CA PRO A 706 30.98 -35.05 14.49
C PRO A 706 32.35 -34.53 13.98
N VAL A 707 32.65 -33.29 14.33
CA VAL A 707 33.91 -32.66 13.98
C VAL A 707 34.97 -33.09 14.95
N TYR A 708 35.98 -33.84 14.47
CA TYR A 708 37.12 -34.29 15.26
C TYR A 708 38.38 -33.59 14.83
N PHE A 709 39.20 -33.18 15.81
CA PHE A 709 40.57 -32.77 15.53
C PHE A 709 41.41 -33.97 15.07
N THR A 710 41.98 -33.87 13.87
CA THR A 710 42.95 -34.87 13.35
C THR A 710 44.35 -34.23 13.40
N PRO A 711 45.27 -34.81 14.15
CA PRO A 711 46.65 -34.32 14.21
C PRO A 711 47.33 -34.36 12.83
N LEU A 712 48.23 -33.46 12.60
CA LEU A 712 49.07 -33.51 11.39
C LEU A 712 49.87 -34.85 11.34
N PRO A 713 50.00 -35.43 10.15
CA PRO A 713 50.76 -36.71 10.01
C PRO A 713 52.20 -36.50 10.42
N LYS A 714 52.75 -37.47 11.16
CA LYS A 714 54.19 -37.48 11.54
C LYS A 714 55.08 -37.90 10.42
N PHE A 715 54.55 -38.64 9.45
CA PHE A 715 55.27 -39.15 8.30
C PHE A 715 54.61 -38.66 6.99
N PRO A 716 55.38 -38.48 5.91
CA PRO A 716 54.83 -38.00 4.63
C PRO A 716 53.84 -39.01 4.05
N GLU A 717 52.74 -38.46 3.50
CA GLU A 717 51.77 -39.22 2.72
C GLU A 717 52.40 -39.69 1.39
N VAL A 718 51.95 -40.85 0.88
CA VAL A 718 52.42 -41.40 -0.41
C VAL A 718 51.26 -41.55 -1.36
N GLN A 719 51.44 -41.13 -2.60
CA GLN A 719 50.44 -41.27 -3.64
C GLN A 719 50.74 -42.38 -4.64
N ARG A 720 49.70 -43.06 -5.14
CA ARG A 720 49.77 -44.04 -6.21
C ARG A 720 48.61 -43.85 -7.16
N ASP A 721 48.91 -43.84 -8.44
CA ASP A 721 47.90 -43.78 -9.50
C ASP A 721 47.54 -45.19 -9.97
N LEU A 722 46.27 -45.45 -10.10
CA LEU A 722 45.72 -46.70 -10.63
C LEU A 722 44.72 -46.39 -11.74
N ALA A 723 45.01 -46.85 -12.95
CA ALA A 723 44.04 -46.84 -14.06
C ALA A 723 43.29 -48.18 -14.11
N LEU A 724 42.02 -48.17 -13.86
CA LEU A 724 41.19 -49.39 -13.66
C LEU A 724 40.19 -49.53 -14.80
N VAL A 725 40.12 -50.72 -15.43
CA VAL A 725 39.16 -51.04 -16.47
C VAL A 725 38.03 -51.86 -15.89
N MET A 726 36.80 -51.41 -16.14
CA MET A 726 35.58 -52.00 -15.56
C MET A 726 34.39 -51.94 -16.51
N ASP A 727 33.35 -52.68 -16.21
CA ASP A 727 32.06 -52.54 -16.90
C ASP A 727 31.46 -51.10 -16.70
N LYS A 728 30.82 -50.57 -17.73
CA LYS A 728 30.18 -49.22 -17.68
C LYS A 728 29.15 -49.11 -16.59
N ALA A 729 28.48 -50.22 -16.24
CA ALA A 729 27.43 -50.21 -15.18
C ALA A 729 27.99 -49.96 -13.78
N ILE A 730 29.30 -50.23 -13.54
CA ILE A 730 29.92 -50.02 -12.22
C ILE A 730 30.11 -48.54 -11.99
N SER A 731 29.53 -47.98 -10.90
CA SER A 731 29.67 -46.61 -10.54
C SER A 731 31.07 -46.26 -9.98
N CYS A 732 31.49 -45.01 -10.14
CA CYS A 732 32.72 -44.53 -9.53
C CYS A 732 32.69 -44.72 -8.00
N GLU A 733 31.56 -44.40 -7.36
CA GLU A 733 31.38 -44.51 -5.91
C GLU A 733 31.55 -45.96 -5.41
N GLN A 734 31.03 -46.96 -6.17
CA GLN A 734 31.25 -48.35 -5.81
C GLN A 734 32.74 -48.72 -5.79
N VAL A 735 33.52 -48.22 -6.78
CA VAL A 735 34.98 -48.45 -6.84
C VAL A 735 35.70 -47.78 -5.70
N VAL A 736 35.36 -46.49 -5.42
CA VAL A 736 35.94 -45.74 -4.30
C VAL A 736 35.70 -46.41 -2.97
N ASN A 737 34.44 -46.87 -2.71
CA ASN A 737 34.07 -47.53 -1.47
C ASN A 737 34.80 -48.89 -1.32
N LEU A 738 34.94 -49.66 -2.41
CA LEU A 738 35.73 -50.89 -2.40
C LEU A 738 37.21 -50.65 -2.08
N ILE A 739 37.80 -49.65 -2.70
CA ILE A 739 39.21 -49.28 -2.43
C ILE A 739 39.38 -48.83 -0.97
N GLN A 740 38.57 -47.92 -0.50
CA GLN A 740 38.63 -47.41 0.87
C GLN A 740 38.45 -48.51 1.92
N SER A 741 37.57 -49.49 1.63
CA SER A 741 37.33 -50.62 2.51
C SER A 741 38.49 -51.64 2.61
N CYS A 742 39.56 -51.48 1.79
CA CYS A 742 40.72 -52.33 1.86
C CYS A 742 41.65 -52.05 3.05
N SER A 743 41.81 -50.74 3.37
CA SER A 743 42.68 -50.36 4.46
C SER A 743 42.34 -49.01 5.06
N PRO A 744 42.35 -48.83 6.37
CA PRO A 744 42.19 -47.52 7.03
C PRO A 744 43.33 -46.52 6.68
N LEU A 745 44.45 -47.02 6.15
CA LEU A 745 45.58 -46.20 5.75
C LEU A 745 45.36 -45.47 4.42
N ILE A 746 44.26 -45.79 3.71
CA ILE A 746 43.88 -45.09 2.49
C ILE A 746 43.08 -43.83 2.91
N ARG A 747 43.74 -42.69 2.84
CA ARG A 747 43.16 -41.43 3.27
C ARG A 747 42.19 -40.84 2.24
N GLU A 748 42.54 -40.88 0.97
CA GLU A 748 41.78 -40.34 -0.11
C GLU A 748 41.91 -41.21 -1.37
N VAL A 749 40.79 -41.28 -2.13
CA VAL A 749 40.70 -41.91 -3.44
C VAL A 749 40.11 -40.87 -4.39
N LYS A 750 40.93 -40.29 -5.23
CA LYS A 750 40.53 -39.21 -6.11
C LYS A 750 40.49 -39.62 -7.55
N LEU A 751 39.35 -39.56 -8.21
CA LEU A 751 39.21 -39.77 -9.65
C LEU A 751 39.81 -38.55 -10.37
N PHE A 752 40.73 -38.79 -11.33
CA PHE A 752 41.30 -37.71 -12.13
C PHE A 752 41.15 -37.90 -13.66
N ASP A 753 40.81 -39.13 -14.15
CA ASP A 753 40.54 -39.35 -15.56
C ASP A 753 39.45 -40.42 -15.78
N VAL A 754 38.65 -40.20 -16.82
CA VAL A 754 37.63 -41.12 -17.32
C VAL A 754 37.87 -41.34 -18.81
N TYR A 755 38.17 -42.56 -19.23
CA TYR A 755 38.42 -42.85 -20.63
C TYR A 755 37.51 -43.94 -21.18
N GLU A 756 36.90 -43.64 -22.30
CA GLU A 756 36.06 -44.54 -23.10
C GLU A 756 36.54 -44.48 -24.55
N GLY A 757 37.05 -45.53 -25.06
CA GLY A 757 37.56 -45.62 -26.44
C GLY A 757 38.57 -46.70 -26.63
N ALA A 758 39.05 -46.99 -27.91
CA ALA A 758 40.04 -47.96 -28.18
C ALA A 758 41.35 -47.68 -27.37
N PRO A 759 41.97 -48.66 -26.74
CA PRO A 759 41.75 -50.09 -26.86
C PRO A 759 40.72 -50.71 -25.86
N ILE A 760 39.97 -49.89 -25.15
CA ILE A 760 38.97 -50.38 -24.17
C ILE A 760 37.71 -50.89 -24.91
N PRO A 761 37.17 -52.06 -24.58
CA PRO A 761 35.97 -52.57 -25.21
C PRO A 761 34.79 -51.59 -25.05
N PRO A 762 33.87 -51.48 -26.02
CA PRO A 762 32.71 -50.54 -25.94
C PRO A 762 31.81 -50.71 -24.73
N THR A 763 31.80 -51.90 -24.12
CA THR A 763 31.01 -52.19 -22.88
C THR A 763 31.72 -51.78 -21.59
N LYS A 764 33.04 -51.46 -21.70
CA LYS A 764 33.88 -51.11 -20.56
C LYS A 764 34.31 -49.63 -20.61
N LYS A 765 34.72 -49.12 -19.44
CA LYS A 765 35.34 -47.79 -19.24
C LYS A 765 36.59 -47.91 -18.40
N SER A 766 37.50 -46.99 -18.51
CA SER A 766 38.66 -46.86 -17.62
C SER A 766 38.46 -45.67 -16.71
N LEU A 767 38.60 -45.90 -15.41
CA LEU A 767 38.68 -44.82 -14.41
C LEU A 767 40.09 -44.80 -13.80
N ALA A 768 40.68 -43.61 -13.79
CA ALA A 768 42.01 -43.44 -13.20
C ALA A 768 41.90 -42.68 -11.87
N PHE A 769 42.46 -43.29 -10.82
CA PHE A 769 42.40 -42.78 -9.46
C PHE A 769 43.78 -42.52 -8.91
N THR A 770 43.97 -41.41 -8.19
CA THR A 770 45.07 -41.19 -7.28
C THR A 770 44.64 -41.62 -5.88
N LEU A 771 45.37 -42.60 -5.31
CA LEU A 771 45.19 -43.09 -3.95
C LEU A 771 46.24 -42.42 -3.06
N THR A 772 45.80 -41.76 -1.98
CA THR A 772 46.65 -41.16 -0.98
C THR A 772 46.72 -42.06 0.25
N PHE A 773 47.89 -42.61 0.53
CA PHE A 773 48.16 -43.44 1.70
C PHE A 773 48.79 -42.60 2.80
N ARG A 774 48.22 -42.73 4.00
CA ARG A 774 48.70 -42.01 5.19
C ARG A 774 49.24 -43.00 6.23
N PRO A 775 50.56 -42.98 6.49
CA PRO A 775 51.15 -43.84 7.48
C PRO A 775 50.85 -43.35 8.92
N GLU A 776 50.61 -44.24 9.85
CA GLU A 776 50.30 -43.89 11.26
C GLU A 776 51.54 -44.03 12.17
N GLU A 777 52.29 -45.14 12.12
CA GLU A 777 53.34 -45.44 13.04
C GLU A 777 54.76 -45.28 12.48
N LYS A 778 54.94 -45.56 11.19
CA LYS A 778 56.26 -45.41 10.46
C LYS A 778 56.02 -45.06 9.00
N ALA A 779 57.06 -44.51 8.32
CA ALA A 779 57.01 -44.29 6.88
C ALA A 779 56.83 -45.63 6.12
N PHE A 780 56.05 -45.60 5.02
CA PHE A 780 55.87 -46.76 4.17
C PHE A 780 57.15 -47.18 3.46
N THR A 781 57.46 -48.47 3.42
CA THR A 781 58.42 -49.03 2.50
C THR A 781 57.78 -49.31 1.14
N PRO A 782 58.59 -49.36 0.03
CA PRO A 782 58.08 -49.68 -1.29
C PRO A 782 57.29 -51.01 -1.31
N GLU A 783 57.80 -52.02 -0.62
CA GLU A 783 57.20 -53.36 -0.55
C GLU A 783 55.87 -53.40 0.18
N GLU A 784 55.71 -52.57 1.22
CA GLU A 784 54.45 -52.40 1.94
C GLU A 784 53.34 -51.75 1.07
N LEU A 785 53.70 -50.72 0.28
CA LEU A 785 52.82 -50.07 -0.65
C LEU A 785 52.41 -50.99 -1.82
N ASP A 786 53.38 -51.75 -2.39
CA ASP A 786 53.12 -52.68 -3.45
C ASP A 786 52.19 -53.83 -2.99
N LYS A 787 52.35 -54.34 -1.78
CA LYS A 787 51.48 -55.29 -1.19
C LYS A 787 50.04 -54.72 -0.98
N LEU A 788 49.86 -53.53 -0.42
CA LEU A 788 48.54 -52.87 -0.28
C LEU A 788 47.89 -52.66 -1.64
N THR A 789 48.69 -52.26 -2.64
CA THR A 789 48.17 -52.05 -4.01
C THR A 789 47.69 -53.35 -4.62
N GLN A 790 48.43 -54.51 -4.42
CA GLN A 790 48.01 -55.83 -4.85
C GLN A 790 46.73 -56.31 -4.18
N GLU A 791 46.60 -56.10 -2.84
CA GLU A 791 45.41 -56.42 -2.09
C GLU A 791 44.18 -55.68 -2.60
N ILE A 792 44.34 -54.39 -2.95
CA ILE A 792 43.29 -53.54 -3.56
C ILE A 792 42.90 -54.14 -4.92
N LEU A 793 43.87 -54.43 -5.80
CA LEU A 793 43.61 -54.96 -7.12
C LEU A 793 42.94 -56.37 -7.10
N GLU A 794 43.34 -57.24 -6.16
CA GLU A 794 42.71 -58.55 -5.96
C GLU A 794 41.26 -58.40 -5.50
N LYS A 795 40.96 -57.48 -4.57
CA LYS A 795 39.62 -57.24 -4.08
C LYS A 795 38.71 -56.64 -5.18
N LEU A 796 39.23 -55.70 -5.95
CA LEU A 796 38.52 -55.11 -7.09
C LEU A 796 38.20 -56.13 -8.17
N LYS A 797 39.15 -57.00 -8.47
CA LYS A 797 38.98 -58.11 -9.44
C LYS A 797 37.95 -59.14 -8.94
N THR A 798 38.04 -59.50 -7.67
CA THR A 798 37.15 -60.55 -7.10
C THR A 798 35.73 -60.06 -6.95
N SER A 799 35.55 -58.78 -6.53
CA SER A 799 34.20 -58.19 -6.26
C SER A 799 33.45 -57.76 -7.51
N CYS A 800 34.15 -57.22 -8.52
CA CYS A 800 33.54 -56.55 -9.65
C CYS A 800 34.21 -56.79 -11.02
N ASP A 801 35.10 -57.78 -11.16
CA ASP A 801 35.91 -58.05 -12.38
C ASP A 801 36.63 -56.79 -12.92
N ILE A 802 37.10 -55.95 -11.99
CA ILE A 802 37.87 -54.77 -12.32
C ILE A 802 39.34 -55.14 -12.49
N THR A 803 39.96 -54.66 -13.53
CA THR A 803 41.35 -54.95 -13.84
C THR A 803 42.20 -53.69 -14.05
N LEU A 804 43.50 -53.78 -13.80
CA LEU A 804 44.45 -52.68 -14.14
C LEU A 804 44.50 -52.50 -15.64
N ARG A 805 44.55 -51.31 -16.12
CA ARG A 805 44.79 -50.90 -17.50
C ARG A 805 46.28 -51.15 -17.78
N VAL A 806 46.59 -52.01 -18.72
CA VAL A 806 47.96 -52.27 -19.16
C VAL A 806 48.38 -51.32 -20.31
#